data_75576a2ccdfa6b2945f189557839514f
#
_entry.id   75576a2ccdfa6b2945f189557839514f
#
_cell.length_a   1.000
_cell.length_b   1.000
_cell.length_c   1.000
_cell.angle_alpha   90.00
_cell.angle_beta   90.00
_cell.angle_gamma   90.00
#
_symmetry.space_group_name_H-M   'P 1'
#
loop_
_entity.id
_entity.type
_entity.pdbx_description
1 polymer ?
#
loop_
_entity_poly.entity_id
_entity_poly.type
_entity_poly.pdbx_seq_one_letter_code
_entity_poly.pdbx_strand_id
1 'polypeptide(L)'
;MKKLSLFPFLTLTVFGMSSCASGTDDRASLEYEKYRLPNGLEVVLHQDTSDPVVSVAIQYHVGSNREKPGKTGFAHFFEHMLFQRSENLPRNAFFQKIDALGGTFNGGTSNDGTVYFETVPRDALEKVLWMESDRMGYFINTVTEGGLKREIDVVSNEKRQGENVPYGLAWDLTFKNLFPQGHPYSWTVIGEIPDLRSATVDDVKEFYDKYYTTSNATLVVAGDFDKAEAKKLIEKYFGEIPDRGKPEAPQVQNVTLDSTKKISYEDVFCNAPMLLLAYPGVETYNEDGYALDFLTNLLAGDKKSPLYKVLVEERKLAPEVEMFSYQLEVAGLIVFDAKTFPGVKLDDVQAAFDEALARFEKEGVDPKDLERYKNQEETRTYNRLTSTNGKAISMARDNVFGGAPDRSLRELDKYREVTVDDVMRVYEKYVKGRPFLSVGIYPEGQSALAVTGSVPAQVEQESIDDQQMSSEGGQIVDDPYEKTPSQIDRSVEPALMANTPELSVPAVWSSTLPNGMQIKGIEYGELPLVNFSIELNQGMLLDAPGKVGVAYLTAQMLNEGTASKTPEQLEEAIGQLGASIRVACSRESMTLSGLCLKKNFARAMELVEEMLLHPRWDEQSFAVVKERAIDNVRQRATEPEAIAQSVFDKALYGTGSVLSENPSGTEASLQSITLDDLKAFYDECFSPKVARMSFVGGFTQSEVEKSLASLTGNWPAKDVRQPEIGEDGTEPAGKVLFVDYPGARQSYVLIGSKAMPMRSPEAYPAVIVNDKLGASSGSLLFEILRLQHGYTYGAYSHFVQGNYYNNFQALSSVQAIVTEESVALFRDILSSYGADYSQEFLDRTRQALLRTMNGSFETPAAQLAMLRKIALYGLADDYVKRNEQTLKDITLDEAKQVIGQYIDFDRMTIVIVGDAKTQLAGVRSLGLGDLVVVNSQGKPVK
;
A
#
# COMPACT_ATOMS: atom_id res chain seq x y z
N MET A 1 -42.28 16.58 62.49
CA MET A 1 -40.84 16.38 62.23
C MET A 1 -40.70 15.73 60.89
N LYS A 2 -40.38 16.54 59.90
CA LYS A 2 -40.31 16.13 58.51
C LYS A 2 -38.87 15.67 58.18
N LYS A 3 -38.73 14.45 57.60
CA LYS A 3 -37.45 13.99 57.03
C LYS A 3 -37.34 14.51 55.62
N LEU A 4 -36.32 15.33 55.35
CA LEU A 4 -35.88 15.69 54.02
C LEU A 4 -35.04 14.54 53.46
N SER A 5 -35.35 14.04 52.28
CA SER A 5 -34.49 13.20 51.44
C SER A 5 -33.71 14.11 50.51
N LEU A 6 -32.36 14.03 50.56
CA LEU A 6 -31.47 14.66 49.57
C LEU A 6 -31.33 13.73 48.36
N PHE A 7 -31.64 14.24 47.20
CA PHE A 7 -31.18 13.72 45.90
C PHE A 7 -29.96 14.54 45.48
N PRO A 8 -28.90 13.94 44.98
CA PRO A 8 -27.81 14.71 44.39
C PRO A 8 -28.16 15.09 42.94
N PHE A 9 -28.15 16.37 42.68
CA PHE A 9 -28.23 16.96 41.33
C PHE A 9 -26.88 16.73 40.64
N LEU A 10 -26.89 16.03 39.52
CA LEU A 10 -25.80 15.96 38.57
C LEU A 10 -25.81 17.23 37.74
N THR A 11 -24.88 18.13 37.97
CA THR A 11 -24.71 19.35 37.20
C THR A 11 -24.04 19.03 35.87
N LEU A 12 -24.83 19.03 34.80
CA LEU A 12 -24.35 19.06 33.41
C LEU A 12 -23.88 20.50 33.14
N THR A 13 -22.55 20.68 33.03
CA THR A 13 -22.00 21.96 32.59
C THR A 13 -21.98 21.96 31.07
N VAL A 14 -23.00 22.55 30.46
CA VAL A 14 -23.01 22.89 29.04
C VAL A 14 -22.16 24.15 28.87
N PHE A 15 -20.99 24.05 28.33
CA PHE A 15 -20.25 25.18 27.80
C PHE A 15 -20.83 25.53 26.42
N GLY A 16 -21.71 26.50 26.41
CA GLY A 16 -22.09 27.21 25.19
C GLY A 16 -20.94 28.11 24.76
N MET A 17 -20.25 27.80 23.69
CA MET A 17 -19.43 28.77 23.01
C MET A 17 -20.26 29.50 21.97
N SER A 18 -20.49 30.79 22.23
CA SER A 18 -20.94 31.75 21.24
C SER A 18 -19.95 31.87 20.10
N SER A 19 -20.35 31.51 18.90
CA SER A 19 -19.67 31.88 17.66
C SER A 19 -19.88 33.38 17.38
N CYS A 20 -18.76 34.10 17.30
CA CYS A 20 -18.66 35.34 16.55
C CYS A 20 -17.24 35.48 16.08
N ALA A 21 -16.98 35.17 14.81
CA ALA A 21 -16.04 35.93 14.00
C ALA A 21 -16.09 35.41 12.56
N SER A 22 -16.51 36.26 11.67
CA SER A 22 -16.40 36.12 10.22
C SER A 22 -14.90 36.20 9.80
N GLY A 23 -14.31 35.07 9.61
CA GLY A 23 -13.14 34.82 8.81
C GLY A 23 -13.33 33.41 8.30
N THR A 24 -13.38 33.22 7.01
CA THR A 24 -13.37 31.90 6.40
C THR A 24 -12.01 31.27 6.68
N ASP A 25 -11.90 30.61 7.82
CA ASP A 25 -10.78 29.73 8.10
C ASP A 25 -11.02 28.49 7.21
N ASP A 26 -10.26 28.38 6.10
CA ASP A 26 -10.32 27.24 5.15
C ASP A 26 -9.75 25.94 5.77
N ARG A 27 -9.68 25.83 7.09
CA ARG A 27 -9.13 24.69 7.79
C ARG A 27 -10.14 23.56 7.88
N ALA A 28 -9.67 22.35 7.54
CA ALA A 28 -10.46 21.16 7.82
C ALA A 28 -10.66 20.98 9.33
N SER A 29 -11.87 20.61 9.73
CA SER A 29 -12.21 20.29 11.11
C SER A 29 -12.93 18.96 11.16
N LEU A 30 -12.70 18.17 12.21
CA LEU A 30 -13.42 16.93 12.46
C LEU A 30 -14.41 17.15 13.59
N GLU A 31 -15.69 17.04 13.29
CA GLU A 31 -16.73 17.06 14.31
C GLU A 31 -16.91 15.64 14.86
N TYR A 32 -16.77 15.46 16.16
CA TYR A 32 -16.93 14.17 16.80
C TYR A 32 -17.61 14.28 18.16
N GLU A 33 -18.15 13.15 18.61
CA GLU A 33 -18.59 12.95 19.98
C GLU A 33 -17.72 11.87 20.63
N LYS A 34 -17.10 12.18 21.78
CA LYS A 34 -16.29 11.24 22.56
C LYS A 34 -16.96 10.95 23.89
N TYR A 35 -17.06 9.67 24.25
CA TYR A 35 -17.53 9.22 25.56
C TYR A 35 -16.83 7.92 25.97
N ARG A 36 -17.09 7.47 27.19
CA ARG A 36 -16.51 6.24 27.73
C ARG A 36 -17.62 5.33 28.26
N LEU A 37 -17.55 4.04 27.95
CA LEU A 37 -18.42 3.02 28.53
C LEU A 37 -18.03 2.74 30.00
N PRO A 38 -18.96 2.16 30.82
CA PRO A 38 -18.65 1.79 32.20
C PRO A 38 -17.48 0.82 32.36
N ASN A 39 -17.21 -0.02 31.37
CA ASN A 39 -16.07 -0.93 31.32
C ASN A 39 -14.77 -0.29 30.81
N GLY A 40 -14.71 1.03 30.67
CA GLY A 40 -13.50 1.75 30.34
C GLY A 40 -13.25 1.95 28.86
N LEU A 41 -14.00 1.32 27.94
CA LEU A 41 -13.83 1.50 26.49
C LEU A 41 -14.12 2.95 26.10
N GLU A 42 -13.14 3.59 25.46
CA GLU A 42 -13.33 4.92 24.85
C GLU A 42 -14.00 4.77 23.49
N VAL A 43 -15.03 5.60 23.26
CA VAL A 43 -15.81 5.59 22.02
C VAL A 43 -15.78 6.96 21.39
N VAL A 44 -15.55 7.00 20.08
CA VAL A 44 -15.60 8.22 19.27
C VAL A 44 -16.58 8.02 18.13
N LEU A 45 -17.50 8.94 17.96
CA LEU A 45 -18.51 8.94 16.89
C LEU A 45 -18.30 10.14 15.99
N HIS A 46 -17.99 9.91 14.72
CA HIS A 46 -17.87 10.91 13.66
C HIS A 46 -18.92 10.65 12.59
N GLN A 47 -20.02 11.42 12.61
CA GLN A 47 -21.08 11.27 11.63
C GLN A 47 -20.77 12.06 10.37
N ASP A 48 -20.73 11.35 9.24
CA ASP A 48 -20.55 11.89 7.90
C ASP A 48 -21.49 11.16 6.95
N THR A 49 -22.45 11.88 6.38
CA THR A 49 -23.52 11.33 5.54
C THR A 49 -23.28 11.56 4.05
N SER A 50 -22.06 11.95 3.66
CA SER A 50 -21.70 12.21 2.27
C SER A 50 -21.82 10.96 1.41
N ASP A 51 -21.40 9.81 1.96
CA ASP A 51 -21.45 8.51 1.31
C ASP A 51 -22.15 7.47 2.19
N PRO A 52 -22.85 6.49 1.59
CA PRO A 52 -23.68 5.55 2.34
C PRO A 52 -22.85 4.39 2.93
N VAL A 53 -21.69 4.70 3.49
CA VAL A 53 -20.77 3.76 4.12
C VAL A 53 -20.50 4.11 5.57
N VAL A 54 -20.08 3.12 6.34
CA VAL A 54 -19.63 3.32 7.71
C VAL A 54 -18.33 2.54 7.92
N SER A 55 -17.37 3.18 8.59
CA SER A 55 -16.13 2.56 9.03
C SER A 55 -16.14 2.39 10.54
N VAL A 56 -15.74 1.20 10.98
CA VAL A 56 -15.50 0.88 12.39
C VAL A 56 -14.01 0.63 12.53
N ALA A 57 -13.37 1.30 13.49
CA ALA A 57 -11.94 1.08 13.78
C ALA A 57 -11.74 0.90 15.27
N ILE A 58 -10.97 -0.12 15.66
CA ILE A 58 -10.58 -0.35 17.04
C ILE A 58 -9.06 -0.32 17.14
N GLN A 59 -8.53 0.68 17.82
CA GLN A 59 -7.12 0.80 18.13
C GLN A 59 -6.85 0.28 19.54
N TYR A 60 -6.04 -0.79 19.63
CA TYR A 60 -5.50 -1.26 20.90
C TYR A 60 -4.14 -0.64 21.17
N HIS A 61 -3.88 -0.23 22.42
CA HIS A 61 -2.58 0.28 22.85
C HIS A 61 -1.64 -0.88 23.18
N VAL A 62 -1.39 -1.73 22.18
CA VAL A 62 -0.49 -2.89 22.26
C VAL A 62 0.16 -3.12 20.90
N GLY A 63 1.48 -3.05 20.87
CA GLY A 63 2.32 -3.36 19.73
C GLY A 63 3.50 -4.23 20.18
N SER A 64 4.51 -4.36 19.33
CA SER A 64 5.70 -5.16 19.65
C SER A 64 6.49 -4.61 20.84
N ASN A 65 6.32 -3.34 21.21
CA ASN A 65 6.92 -2.74 22.39
C ASN A 65 6.43 -3.33 23.73
N ARG A 66 5.37 -4.15 23.71
CA ARG A 66 4.82 -4.82 24.89
C ARG A 66 5.32 -6.25 25.06
N GLU A 67 6.06 -6.73 24.10
CA GLU A 67 6.62 -8.08 24.07
C GLU A 67 7.82 -8.22 25.01
N LYS A 68 8.30 -9.44 25.17
CA LYS A 68 9.48 -9.77 25.96
C LYS A 68 10.52 -10.49 25.09
N PRO A 69 11.81 -10.37 25.37
CA PRO A 69 12.85 -11.20 24.74
C PRO A 69 12.50 -12.70 24.83
N GLY A 70 12.61 -13.41 23.70
CA GLY A 70 12.21 -14.82 23.58
C GLY A 70 10.71 -15.04 23.32
N LYS A 71 9.93 -13.96 23.19
CA LYS A 71 8.51 -13.94 22.85
C LYS A 71 8.21 -12.77 21.94
N THR A 72 9.04 -12.58 20.90
CA THR A 72 8.90 -11.52 19.92
C THR A 72 7.93 -11.90 18.81
N GLY A 73 7.28 -10.92 18.19
CA GLY A 73 6.28 -11.13 17.15
C GLY A 73 4.87 -11.42 17.67
N PHE A 74 4.64 -11.43 18.98
CA PHE A 74 3.36 -11.79 19.58
C PHE A 74 2.24 -10.80 19.24
N ALA A 75 2.51 -9.51 19.21
CA ALA A 75 1.49 -8.52 18.90
C ALA A 75 0.97 -8.69 17.46
N HIS A 76 1.86 -8.90 16.50
CA HIS A 76 1.52 -9.18 15.12
C HIS A 76 0.85 -10.55 14.95
N PHE A 77 1.38 -11.55 15.62
CA PHE A 77 0.75 -12.87 15.64
C PHE A 77 -0.69 -12.82 16.19
N PHE A 78 -0.96 -11.99 17.20
CA PHE A 78 -2.30 -11.74 17.71
C PHE A 78 -3.21 -11.08 16.69
N GLU A 79 -2.70 -10.16 15.89
CA GLU A 79 -3.47 -9.58 14.78
C GLU A 79 -4.04 -10.69 13.90
N HIS A 80 -3.20 -11.64 13.48
CA HIS A 80 -3.62 -12.79 12.67
C HIS A 80 -4.64 -13.69 13.39
N MET A 81 -4.35 -14.05 14.64
CA MET A 81 -5.20 -14.93 15.43
C MET A 81 -6.62 -14.37 15.61
N LEU A 82 -6.76 -13.07 15.80
CA LEU A 82 -8.04 -12.39 16.01
C LEU A 82 -8.93 -12.37 14.75
N PHE A 83 -8.39 -12.63 13.57
CA PHE A 83 -9.18 -12.84 12.35
C PHE A 83 -9.66 -14.30 12.17
N GLN A 84 -9.06 -15.26 12.86
CA GLN A 84 -9.33 -16.68 12.63
C GLN A 84 -10.70 -17.11 13.09
N ARG A 85 -11.06 -16.79 14.34
CA ARG A 85 -12.25 -17.31 15.00
C ARG A 85 -12.59 -16.50 16.26
N SER A 86 -13.86 -16.52 16.62
CA SER A 86 -14.35 -16.19 17.96
C SER A 86 -15.46 -17.15 18.38
N GLU A 87 -16.03 -17.02 19.58
CA GLU A 87 -16.99 -18.00 20.11
C GLU A 87 -18.29 -18.09 19.29
N ASN A 88 -18.64 -17.00 18.58
CA ASN A 88 -19.86 -16.93 17.78
C ASN A 88 -19.59 -16.73 16.28
N LEU A 89 -18.32 -16.58 15.91
CA LEU A 89 -17.86 -16.56 14.53
C LEU A 89 -17.05 -17.83 14.25
N PRO A 90 -17.56 -18.74 13.41
CA PRO A 90 -16.79 -19.91 12.97
C PRO A 90 -15.43 -19.52 12.37
N ARG A 91 -14.51 -20.47 12.34
CA ARG A 91 -13.19 -20.26 11.75
C ARG A 91 -13.29 -19.68 10.33
N ASN A 92 -12.51 -18.66 10.04
CA ASN A 92 -12.44 -17.94 8.77
C ASN A 92 -13.74 -17.22 8.35
N ALA A 93 -14.79 -17.25 9.19
CA ALA A 93 -16.06 -16.61 8.86
C ALA A 93 -15.95 -15.08 8.79
N PHE A 94 -14.99 -14.47 9.48
CA PHE A 94 -14.78 -13.04 9.46
C PHE A 94 -14.56 -12.53 8.02
N PHE A 95 -13.60 -13.13 7.31
CA PHE A 95 -13.27 -12.82 5.91
C PHE A 95 -14.50 -12.93 5.00
N GLN A 96 -15.15 -14.11 5.04
CA GLN A 96 -16.31 -14.39 4.19
C GLN A 96 -17.51 -13.48 4.47
N LYS A 97 -17.72 -13.09 5.75
CA LYS A 97 -18.85 -12.23 6.12
C LYS A 97 -18.65 -10.80 5.67
N ILE A 98 -17.46 -10.20 5.87
CA ILE A 98 -17.20 -8.84 5.41
C ILE A 98 -17.28 -8.77 3.90
N ASP A 99 -16.71 -9.73 3.17
CA ASP A 99 -16.82 -9.80 1.71
C ASP A 99 -18.29 -9.91 1.25
N ALA A 100 -19.09 -10.76 1.89
CA ALA A 100 -20.52 -10.89 1.59
C ALA A 100 -21.33 -9.63 1.90
N LEU A 101 -20.84 -8.80 2.83
CA LEU A 101 -21.41 -7.47 3.11
C LEU A 101 -21.00 -6.42 2.06
N GLY A 102 -20.12 -6.74 1.12
CA GLY A 102 -19.55 -5.80 0.17
C GLY A 102 -18.62 -4.80 0.83
N GLY A 103 -18.03 -5.16 1.96
CA GLY A 103 -17.12 -4.35 2.73
C GLY A 103 -15.66 -4.65 2.45
N THR A 104 -14.80 -3.83 3.03
CA THR A 104 -13.35 -4.04 3.13
C THR A 104 -12.95 -4.09 4.59
N PHE A 105 -11.87 -4.77 4.89
CA PHE A 105 -11.33 -4.83 6.24
C PHE A 105 -9.81 -5.03 6.17
N ASN A 106 -9.14 -4.68 7.26
CA ASN A 106 -7.76 -5.07 7.48
C ASN A 106 -7.42 -4.95 8.97
N GLY A 107 -6.23 -5.39 9.33
CA GLY A 107 -5.55 -5.12 10.58
C GLY A 107 -4.17 -4.59 10.30
N GLY A 108 -3.54 -4.03 11.32
CA GLY A 108 -2.16 -3.60 11.23
C GLY A 108 -1.54 -3.46 12.60
N THR A 109 -0.38 -4.10 12.77
CA THR A 109 0.42 -4.00 13.98
C THR A 109 1.64 -3.13 13.72
N SER A 110 1.90 -2.22 14.64
CA SER A 110 3.11 -1.41 14.69
C SER A 110 3.91 -1.72 15.95
N ASN A 111 5.01 -1.02 16.13
CA ASN A 111 5.78 -1.12 17.37
C ASN A 111 4.91 -0.76 18.60
N ASP A 112 3.95 0.16 18.48
CA ASP A 112 3.25 0.76 19.61
C ASP A 112 1.79 0.39 19.71
N GLY A 113 1.16 -0.06 18.65
CA GLY A 113 -0.27 -0.34 18.63
C GLY A 113 -0.72 -1.31 17.56
N THR A 114 -1.91 -1.91 17.78
CA THR A 114 -2.58 -2.76 16.80
C THR A 114 -3.96 -2.19 16.52
N VAL A 115 -4.29 -2.01 15.25
CA VAL A 115 -5.58 -1.50 14.78
C VAL A 115 -6.31 -2.55 13.95
N TYR A 116 -7.62 -2.67 14.13
CA TYR A 116 -8.53 -3.42 13.27
C TYR A 116 -9.55 -2.46 12.73
N PHE A 117 -9.92 -2.61 11.46
CA PHE A 117 -10.90 -1.72 10.85
C PHE A 117 -11.65 -2.39 9.70
N GLU A 118 -12.91 -2.02 9.58
CA GLU A 118 -13.80 -2.41 8.50
C GLU A 118 -14.52 -1.20 7.93
N THR A 119 -14.74 -1.21 6.61
CA THR A 119 -15.64 -0.28 5.95
C THR A 119 -16.72 -1.07 5.23
N VAL A 120 -17.97 -0.81 5.57
CA VAL A 120 -19.12 -1.53 5.04
C VAL A 120 -20.23 -0.55 4.63
N PRO A 121 -21.19 -0.95 3.77
CA PRO A 121 -22.42 -0.19 3.58
C PRO A 121 -23.14 0.04 4.92
N ARG A 122 -23.71 1.21 5.09
CA ARG A 122 -24.30 1.69 6.36
C ARG A 122 -25.31 0.73 7.05
N ASP A 123 -26.00 -0.09 6.26
CA ASP A 123 -26.97 -1.07 6.78
C ASP A 123 -26.31 -2.28 7.43
N ALA A 124 -25.01 -2.43 7.36
CA ALA A 124 -24.23 -3.50 7.98
C ALA A 124 -23.60 -3.11 9.32
N LEU A 125 -23.79 -1.88 9.82
CA LEU A 125 -23.16 -1.40 11.05
C LEU A 125 -23.39 -2.33 12.25
N GLU A 126 -24.61 -2.79 12.49
CA GLU A 126 -24.91 -3.68 13.62
C GLU A 126 -24.14 -5.00 13.53
N LYS A 127 -24.01 -5.58 12.33
CA LYS A 127 -23.23 -6.81 12.11
C LYS A 127 -21.76 -6.62 12.44
N VAL A 128 -21.16 -5.53 11.97
CA VAL A 128 -19.75 -5.23 12.23
C VAL A 128 -19.50 -5.00 13.72
N LEU A 129 -20.34 -4.23 14.39
CA LEU A 129 -20.22 -4.03 15.84
C LEU A 129 -20.37 -5.35 16.62
N TRP A 130 -21.25 -6.24 16.19
CA TRP A 130 -21.36 -7.58 16.76
C TRP A 130 -20.09 -8.40 16.53
N MET A 131 -19.53 -8.42 15.30
CA MET A 131 -18.30 -9.13 14.97
C MET A 131 -17.10 -8.60 15.77
N GLU A 132 -16.93 -7.29 15.84
CA GLU A 132 -15.85 -6.63 16.57
C GLU A 132 -15.91 -6.87 18.08
N SER A 133 -17.12 -6.79 18.65
CA SER A 133 -17.32 -7.08 20.07
C SER A 133 -17.08 -8.57 20.40
N ASP A 134 -17.37 -9.47 19.46
CA ASP A 134 -17.11 -10.89 19.62
C ASP A 134 -15.60 -11.17 19.59
N ARG A 135 -14.85 -10.51 18.68
CA ARG A 135 -13.40 -10.54 18.64
C ARG A 135 -12.78 -9.99 19.94
N MET A 136 -13.28 -8.88 20.46
CA MET A 136 -12.74 -8.23 21.66
C MET A 136 -13.02 -9.04 22.95
N GLY A 137 -14.20 -9.60 23.09
CA GLY A 137 -14.65 -10.19 24.37
C GLY A 137 -14.74 -11.72 24.41
N TYR A 138 -14.82 -12.38 23.24
CA TYR A 138 -15.21 -13.78 23.10
C TYR A 138 -14.27 -14.59 22.21
N PHE A 139 -12.99 -14.20 22.18
CA PHE A 139 -11.97 -14.85 21.34
C PHE A 139 -11.21 -15.94 22.06
N ILE A 140 -10.73 -15.67 23.28
CA ILE A 140 -9.63 -16.42 23.89
C ILE A 140 -9.88 -17.90 24.12
N ASN A 141 -11.13 -18.29 24.44
CA ASN A 141 -11.49 -19.68 24.65
C ASN A 141 -11.46 -20.52 23.36
N THR A 142 -11.39 -19.87 22.18
CA THR A 142 -11.38 -20.55 20.89
C THR A 142 -9.98 -20.91 20.41
N VAL A 143 -8.93 -20.47 21.10
CA VAL A 143 -7.54 -20.71 20.73
C VAL A 143 -7.18 -22.17 21.01
N THR A 144 -6.77 -22.90 19.96
CA THR A 144 -6.36 -24.30 20.02
C THR A 144 -4.91 -24.44 19.56
N GLU A 145 -4.21 -25.52 19.97
CA GLU A 145 -2.85 -25.80 19.49
C GLU A 145 -2.77 -25.91 17.96
N GLY A 146 -3.75 -26.54 17.33
CA GLY A 146 -3.77 -26.69 15.87
C GLY A 146 -3.94 -25.36 15.16
N GLY A 147 -4.82 -24.47 15.67
CA GLY A 147 -4.98 -23.11 15.16
C GLY A 147 -3.72 -22.27 15.34
N LEU A 148 -3.12 -22.37 16.53
CA LEU A 148 -1.85 -21.69 16.86
C LEU A 148 -0.74 -22.08 15.88
N LYS A 149 -0.48 -23.38 15.72
CA LYS A 149 0.58 -23.89 14.82
C LYS A 149 0.39 -23.45 13.38
N ARG A 150 -0.85 -23.48 12.87
CA ARG A 150 -1.13 -23.04 11.50
C ARG A 150 -0.84 -21.57 11.32
N GLU A 151 -1.22 -20.72 12.26
CA GLU A 151 -0.97 -19.30 12.14
C GLU A 151 0.51 -18.95 12.29
N ILE A 152 1.26 -19.72 13.07
CA ILE A 152 2.72 -19.65 13.11
C ILE A 152 3.31 -19.92 11.70
N ASP A 153 2.77 -20.89 10.97
CA ASP A 153 3.23 -21.15 9.59
C ASP A 153 2.94 -19.97 8.67
N VAL A 154 1.76 -19.36 8.77
CA VAL A 154 1.38 -18.18 7.96
C VAL A 154 2.30 -17.00 8.23
N VAL A 155 2.51 -16.63 9.51
CA VAL A 155 3.39 -15.51 9.89
C VAL A 155 4.85 -15.81 9.54
N SER A 156 5.29 -17.07 9.69
CA SER A 156 6.62 -17.48 9.26
C SER A 156 6.81 -17.34 7.76
N ASN A 157 5.78 -17.62 6.95
CA ASN A 157 5.81 -17.42 5.50
C ASN A 157 5.88 -15.94 5.12
N GLU A 158 5.16 -15.08 5.84
CA GLU A 158 5.25 -13.64 5.66
C GLU A 158 6.66 -13.11 5.96
N LYS A 159 7.27 -13.53 7.08
CA LYS A 159 8.66 -13.18 7.39
C LYS A 159 9.62 -13.62 6.28
N ARG A 160 9.51 -14.88 5.81
CA ARG A 160 10.33 -15.40 4.71
C ARG A 160 10.14 -14.59 3.43
N GLN A 161 8.91 -14.18 3.11
CA GLN A 161 8.63 -13.32 1.96
C GLN A 161 9.36 -11.99 2.06
N GLY A 162 9.33 -11.33 3.22
CA GLY A 162 10.05 -10.09 3.47
C GLY A 162 11.57 -10.25 3.44
N GLU A 163 12.12 -11.41 3.84
CA GLU A 163 13.54 -11.69 3.82
C GLU A 163 14.06 -12.20 2.46
N ASN A 164 13.18 -12.65 1.57
CA ASN A 164 13.55 -13.26 0.27
C ASN A 164 13.64 -12.21 -0.86
N VAL A 165 13.89 -10.97 -0.50
CA VAL A 165 14.05 -9.83 -1.41
C VAL A 165 15.33 -9.06 -1.09
N PRO A 166 15.91 -8.35 -2.06
CA PRO A 166 17.08 -7.50 -1.80
C PRO A 166 16.85 -6.55 -0.61
N TYR A 167 17.84 -6.49 0.27
CA TYR A 167 17.85 -5.64 1.49
C TYR A 167 16.77 -5.96 2.53
N GLY A 168 16.12 -7.12 2.45
CA GLY A 168 15.01 -7.51 3.32
C GLY A 168 15.33 -7.48 4.83
N LEU A 169 16.59 -7.57 5.20
CA LEU A 169 17.05 -7.54 6.61
C LEU A 169 17.51 -6.15 7.11
N ALA A 170 17.44 -5.11 6.29
CA ALA A 170 17.99 -3.80 6.66
C ALA A 170 17.39 -3.26 7.97
N TRP A 171 16.08 -3.38 8.15
CA TRP A 171 15.38 -2.93 9.35
C TRP A 171 15.66 -3.81 10.57
N ASP A 172 15.68 -5.12 10.39
CA ASP A 172 16.02 -6.06 11.46
C ASP A 172 17.43 -5.77 12.01
N LEU A 173 18.40 -5.60 11.12
CA LEU A 173 19.76 -5.20 11.49
C LEU A 173 19.80 -3.84 12.19
N THR A 174 18.98 -2.88 11.75
CA THR A 174 18.93 -1.55 12.34
C THR A 174 18.38 -1.60 13.76
N PHE A 175 17.22 -2.19 13.97
CA PHE A 175 16.57 -2.25 15.28
C PHE A 175 17.42 -3.03 16.30
N LYS A 176 17.91 -4.21 15.94
CA LYS A 176 18.75 -5.05 16.80
C LYS A 176 20.08 -4.41 17.21
N ASN A 177 20.59 -3.47 16.39
CA ASN A 177 21.91 -2.90 16.61
C ASN A 177 21.89 -1.45 17.12
N LEU A 178 20.82 -0.69 16.90
CA LEU A 178 20.63 0.65 17.44
C LEU A 178 20.13 0.60 18.88
N PHE A 179 19.12 -0.23 19.14
CA PHE A 179 18.53 -0.36 20.46
C PHE A 179 19.27 -1.41 21.30
N PRO A 180 19.54 -1.14 22.59
CA PRO A 180 20.21 -2.10 23.45
C PRO A 180 19.34 -3.35 23.66
N GLN A 181 19.98 -4.48 23.93
CA GLN A 181 19.27 -5.73 24.21
C GLN A 181 18.26 -5.54 25.36
N GLY A 182 17.03 -5.96 25.13
CA GLY A 182 15.92 -5.83 26.09
C GLY A 182 15.18 -4.49 26.00
N HIS A 183 15.63 -3.55 25.16
CA HIS A 183 14.84 -2.37 24.82
C HIS A 183 13.60 -2.81 24.02
N PRO A 184 12.42 -2.21 24.23
CA PRO A 184 11.19 -2.58 23.52
C PRO A 184 11.27 -2.55 21.98
N TYR A 185 12.22 -1.83 21.42
CA TYR A 185 12.48 -1.75 19.98
C TYR A 185 13.75 -2.48 19.53
N SER A 186 14.29 -3.42 20.35
CA SER A 186 15.44 -4.23 19.92
C SER A 186 15.06 -5.43 19.03
N TRP A 187 13.83 -5.51 18.56
CA TRP A 187 13.30 -6.46 17.56
C TRP A 187 12.26 -5.79 16.65
N THR A 188 12.01 -6.40 15.50
CA THR A 188 10.98 -5.95 14.56
C THR A 188 9.60 -6.48 14.94
N VAL A 189 8.55 -5.85 14.41
CA VAL A 189 7.14 -6.21 14.70
C VAL A 189 6.82 -7.67 14.36
N ILE A 190 7.42 -8.20 13.29
CA ILE A 190 7.19 -9.59 12.86
C ILE A 190 7.86 -10.60 13.79
N GLY A 191 8.84 -10.18 14.60
CA GLY A 191 9.54 -11.02 15.54
C GLY A 191 10.45 -12.10 14.93
N GLU A 192 10.79 -13.10 15.73
CA GLU A 192 11.69 -14.20 15.34
C GLU A 192 10.92 -15.52 15.19
N ILE A 193 11.19 -16.28 14.12
CA ILE A 193 10.54 -17.59 13.89
C ILE A 193 10.71 -18.55 15.08
N PRO A 194 11.90 -18.68 15.72
CA PRO A 194 12.05 -19.51 16.90
C PRO A 194 11.17 -19.07 18.07
N ASP A 195 10.98 -17.76 18.28
CA ASP A 195 10.13 -17.24 19.33
C ASP A 195 8.66 -17.59 19.08
N LEU A 196 8.19 -17.41 17.83
CA LEU A 196 6.84 -17.79 17.40
C LEU A 196 6.59 -19.29 17.56
N ARG A 197 7.54 -20.14 17.14
CA ARG A 197 7.43 -21.62 17.29
C ARG A 197 7.43 -22.08 18.74
N SER A 198 7.99 -21.28 19.66
CA SER A 198 7.96 -21.55 21.08
C SER A 198 6.66 -21.13 21.77
N ALA A 199 5.75 -20.46 21.05
CA ALA A 199 4.49 -19.95 21.57
C ALA A 199 3.56 -21.09 22.02
N THR A 200 2.95 -20.92 23.18
CA THR A 200 1.97 -21.84 23.74
C THR A 200 0.60 -21.15 23.84
N VAL A 201 -0.47 -21.97 23.97
CA VAL A 201 -1.81 -21.42 24.21
C VAL A 201 -1.86 -20.58 25.50
N ASP A 202 -1.07 -20.93 26.51
CA ASP A 202 -1.02 -20.16 27.76
C ASP A 202 -0.32 -18.80 27.58
N ASP A 203 0.73 -18.73 26.76
CA ASP A 203 1.36 -17.44 26.39
C ASP A 203 0.36 -16.54 25.69
N VAL A 204 -0.43 -17.10 24.77
CA VAL A 204 -1.49 -16.37 24.05
C VAL A 204 -2.53 -15.83 25.04
N LYS A 205 -2.97 -16.63 26.00
CA LYS A 205 -3.91 -16.20 27.04
C LYS A 205 -3.36 -15.08 27.91
N GLU A 206 -2.11 -15.22 28.39
CA GLU A 206 -1.47 -14.20 29.22
C GLU A 206 -1.40 -12.84 28.47
N PHE A 207 -1.04 -12.87 27.20
CA PHE A 207 -0.91 -11.65 26.39
C PHE A 207 -2.27 -10.99 26.14
N TYR A 208 -3.30 -11.79 25.79
CA TYR A 208 -4.66 -11.30 25.62
C TYR A 208 -5.22 -10.69 26.89
N ASP A 209 -5.17 -11.40 28.01
CA ASP A 209 -5.74 -10.94 29.27
C ASP A 209 -5.10 -9.64 29.75
N LYS A 210 -3.83 -9.44 29.43
CA LYS A 210 -3.09 -8.25 29.84
C LYS A 210 -3.33 -7.04 28.96
N TYR A 211 -3.43 -7.23 27.63
CA TYR A 211 -3.37 -6.11 26.71
C TYR A 211 -4.65 -5.89 25.89
N TYR A 212 -5.41 -6.94 25.58
CA TYR A 212 -6.65 -6.82 24.77
C TYR A 212 -7.86 -6.60 25.68
N THR A 213 -7.84 -5.51 26.42
CA THR A 213 -8.91 -5.14 27.37
C THR A 213 -9.60 -3.85 26.91
N THR A 214 -10.86 -3.69 27.29
CA THR A 214 -11.70 -2.53 26.91
C THR A 214 -11.08 -1.20 27.32
N SER A 215 -10.48 -1.10 28.51
CA SER A 215 -9.83 0.13 28.98
C SER A 215 -8.52 0.46 28.27
N ASN A 216 -7.99 -0.46 27.42
CA ASN A 216 -6.78 -0.27 26.63
C ASN A 216 -7.08 -0.07 25.14
N ALA A 217 -8.32 0.21 24.77
CA ALA A 217 -8.77 0.36 23.39
C ALA A 217 -9.60 1.62 23.17
N THR A 218 -9.61 2.08 21.93
CA THR A 218 -10.55 3.10 21.43
C THR A 218 -11.32 2.54 20.25
N LEU A 219 -12.65 2.57 20.35
CA LEU A 219 -13.57 2.27 19.26
C LEU A 219 -13.99 3.58 18.58
N VAL A 220 -13.82 3.63 17.27
CA VAL A 220 -14.30 4.74 16.43
C VAL A 220 -15.36 4.21 15.46
N VAL A 221 -16.48 4.92 15.35
CA VAL A 221 -17.46 4.73 14.28
C VAL A 221 -17.52 6.03 13.48
N ALA A 222 -17.19 5.96 12.19
CA ALA A 222 -17.22 7.10 11.29
C ALA A 222 -18.10 6.81 10.07
N GLY A 223 -18.80 7.80 9.52
CA GLY A 223 -19.62 7.69 8.32
C GLY A 223 -21.11 7.88 8.53
N ASP A 224 -21.92 7.23 7.68
CA ASP A 224 -23.38 7.43 7.63
C ASP A 224 -24.12 6.51 8.60
N PHE A 225 -24.41 7.03 9.78
CA PHE A 225 -25.17 6.32 10.82
C PHE A 225 -25.95 7.28 11.71
N ASP A 226 -26.99 6.75 12.39
CA ASP A 226 -27.66 7.49 13.46
C ASP A 226 -26.90 7.36 14.79
N LYS A 227 -26.49 8.51 15.37
CA LYS A 227 -25.69 8.51 16.62
C LYS A 227 -26.40 7.85 17.81
N ALA A 228 -27.73 8.02 17.92
CA ALA A 228 -28.47 7.46 19.04
C ALA A 228 -28.60 5.92 18.91
N GLU A 229 -28.77 5.44 17.69
CA GLU A 229 -28.81 4.01 17.39
C GLU A 229 -27.42 3.39 17.59
N ALA A 230 -26.36 4.01 17.04
CA ALA A 230 -24.98 3.53 17.22
C ALA A 230 -24.61 3.38 18.71
N LYS A 231 -24.97 4.36 19.56
CA LYS A 231 -24.75 4.28 21.01
C LYS A 231 -25.45 3.09 21.64
N LYS A 232 -26.69 2.81 21.26
CA LYS A 232 -27.43 1.64 21.77
C LYS A 232 -26.79 0.31 21.34
N LEU A 233 -26.34 0.24 20.08
CA LEU A 233 -25.67 -0.94 19.56
C LEU A 233 -24.30 -1.15 20.23
N ILE A 234 -23.53 -0.10 20.41
CA ILE A 234 -22.24 -0.15 21.12
C ILE A 234 -22.45 -0.60 22.58
N GLU A 235 -23.40 0.00 23.29
CA GLU A 235 -23.73 -0.43 24.66
C GLU A 235 -24.18 -1.91 24.68
N LYS A 236 -25.04 -2.33 23.74
CA LYS A 236 -25.54 -3.71 23.62
C LYS A 236 -24.41 -4.73 23.47
N TYR A 237 -23.45 -4.45 22.58
CA TYR A 237 -22.44 -5.44 22.20
C TYR A 237 -21.14 -5.33 23.00
N PHE A 238 -20.73 -4.12 23.38
CA PHE A 238 -19.46 -3.91 24.08
C PHE A 238 -19.64 -3.66 25.59
N GLY A 239 -20.82 -3.23 26.04
CA GLY A 239 -21.05 -2.85 27.43
C GLY A 239 -20.89 -3.96 28.46
N GLU A 240 -21.14 -5.22 28.06
CA GLU A 240 -21.00 -6.40 28.94
C GLU A 240 -19.57 -6.97 29.00
N ILE A 241 -18.69 -6.56 28.06
CA ILE A 241 -17.31 -7.08 28.03
C ILE A 241 -16.57 -6.61 29.29
N PRO A 242 -16.01 -7.53 30.10
CA PRO A 242 -15.37 -7.17 31.34
C PRO A 242 -14.05 -6.40 31.07
N ASP A 243 -13.84 -5.34 31.83
CA ASP A 243 -12.52 -4.70 31.90
C ASP A 243 -11.55 -5.55 32.74
N ARG A 244 -10.44 -5.94 32.14
CA ARG A 244 -9.37 -6.67 32.81
C ARG A 244 -8.30 -5.78 33.40
N GLY A 245 -8.51 -4.46 33.33
CA GLY A 245 -7.62 -3.42 33.82
C GLY A 245 -6.71 -2.86 32.73
N LYS A 246 -6.47 -1.55 32.81
CA LYS A 246 -5.60 -0.86 31.85
C LYS A 246 -4.13 -1.18 32.17
N PRO A 247 -3.35 -1.68 31.21
CA PRO A 247 -1.91 -1.86 31.38
C PRO A 247 -1.20 -0.54 31.71
N GLU A 248 -0.07 -0.63 32.39
CA GLU A 248 0.80 0.54 32.57
C GLU A 248 1.30 1.05 31.22
N ALA A 249 1.31 2.37 31.06
CA ALA A 249 1.89 2.99 29.86
C ALA A 249 3.40 2.71 29.80
N PRO A 250 3.95 2.45 28.60
CA PRO A 250 5.39 2.30 28.48
C PRO A 250 6.08 3.61 28.83
N GLN A 251 7.27 3.49 29.41
CA GLN A 251 8.08 4.67 29.75
C GLN A 251 8.98 5.03 28.58
N VAL A 252 9.18 6.32 28.36
CA VAL A 252 10.16 6.81 27.39
C VAL A 252 11.55 6.29 27.74
N GLN A 253 12.24 5.70 26.78
CA GLN A 253 13.55 5.06 26.91
C GLN A 253 14.45 5.52 25.77
N ASN A 254 14.74 6.82 25.73
CA ASN A 254 15.61 7.38 24.69
C ASN A 254 17.00 6.75 24.75
N VAL A 255 17.51 6.41 23.59
CA VAL A 255 18.81 5.75 23.43
C VAL A 255 19.88 6.79 23.14
N THR A 256 21.09 6.53 23.62
CA THR A 256 22.30 7.26 23.26
C THR A 256 23.39 6.29 22.87
N LEU A 257 24.21 6.65 21.89
CA LEU A 257 25.39 5.87 21.53
C LEU A 257 26.65 6.56 22.05
N ASP A 258 27.51 5.80 22.68
CA ASP A 258 28.82 6.31 23.14
C ASP A 258 29.80 6.53 22.00
N SER A 259 29.66 5.74 20.94
CA SER A 259 30.49 5.79 19.73
C SER A 259 29.73 5.25 18.51
N THR A 260 30.13 5.65 17.32
CA THR A 260 29.59 5.11 16.07
C THR A 260 29.84 3.61 16.00
N LYS A 261 28.78 2.85 15.74
CA LYS A 261 28.79 1.41 15.52
C LYS A 261 28.67 1.12 14.04
N LYS A 262 29.53 0.26 13.50
CA LYS A 262 29.53 -0.10 12.09
C LYS A 262 29.34 -1.60 11.95
N ILE A 263 28.30 -2.02 11.23
CA ILE A 263 28.04 -3.42 10.90
C ILE A 263 27.93 -3.60 9.39
N SER A 264 28.18 -4.81 8.92
CA SER A 264 28.03 -5.17 7.53
C SER A 264 27.29 -6.49 7.36
N TYR A 265 26.57 -6.63 6.27
CA TYR A 265 25.83 -7.83 5.92
C TYR A 265 26.01 -8.17 4.43
N GLU A 266 26.27 -9.45 4.15
CA GLU A 266 26.37 -9.99 2.79
C GLU A 266 25.01 -10.52 2.38
N ASP A 267 24.40 -9.89 1.36
CA ASP A 267 23.06 -10.21 0.88
C ASP A 267 23.14 -10.93 -0.46
N VAL A 268 22.64 -12.16 -0.50
CA VAL A 268 22.64 -13.01 -1.71
C VAL A 268 21.64 -12.55 -2.77
N PHE A 269 20.68 -11.71 -2.40
CA PHE A 269 19.61 -11.25 -3.28
C PHE A 269 19.90 -9.88 -3.92
N CYS A 270 20.77 -9.07 -3.33
CA CYS A 270 21.06 -7.75 -3.87
C CYS A 270 22.16 -7.78 -4.95
N ASN A 271 22.11 -6.82 -5.87
CA ASN A 271 23.12 -6.64 -6.92
C ASN A 271 23.94 -5.35 -6.76
N ALA A 272 23.58 -4.51 -5.81
CA ALA A 272 24.24 -3.25 -5.49
C ALA A 272 24.31 -3.05 -3.98
N PRO A 273 25.31 -2.33 -3.46
CA PRO A 273 25.38 -2.02 -2.03
C PRO A 273 24.30 -1.03 -1.56
N MET A 274 24.02 -1.06 -0.25
CA MET A 274 23.16 -0.13 0.45
C MET A 274 23.83 0.35 1.73
N LEU A 275 23.76 1.65 2.01
CA LEU A 275 24.18 2.24 3.27
C LEU A 275 23.00 2.82 4.01
N LEU A 276 22.76 2.35 5.23
CA LEU A 276 21.81 2.92 6.15
C LEU A 276 22.56 3.48 7.37
N LEU A 277 22.28 4.76 7.70
CA LEU A 277 22.81 5.42 8.89
C LEU A 277 21.65 5.76 9.82
N ALA A 278 21.68 5.25 11.05
CA ALA A 278 20.63 5.47 12.03
C ALA A 278 21.17 6.22 13.25
N TYR A 279 20.66 7.42 13.50
CA TYR A 279 20.90 8.20 14.70
C TYR A 279 19.77 7.96 15.71
N PRO A 280 20.07 7.94 17.04
CA PRO A 280 19.03 8.03 18.06
C PRO A 280 18.17 9.28 17.86
N GLY A 281 16.85 9.11 17.81
CA GLY A 281 15.86 10.18 17.65
C GLY A 281 15.07 10.41 18.94
N VAL A 282 13.86 10.95 18.78
CA VAL A 282 12.94 11.30 19.87
C VAL A 282 11.65 10.52 19.78
N GLU A 283 10.95 10.44 20.89
CA GLU A 283 9.62 9.83 20.97
C GLU A 283 8.55 10.68 20.26
N THR A 284 7.44 10.05 19.91
CA THR A 284 6.27 10.71 19.30
C THR A 284 5.75 11.85 20.18
N TYR A 285 5.33 12.95 19.56
CA TYR A 285 4.88 14.20 20.20
C TYR A 285 5.95 14.96 20.99
N ASN A 286 7.21 14.59 20.87
CA ASN A 286 8.32 15.42 21.40
C ASN A 286 8.39 16.75 20.64
N GLU A 287 8.62 17.85 21.35
CA GLU A 287 8.69 19.20 20.74
C GLU A 287 9.80 19.34 19.68
N ASP A 288 10.88 18.56 19.78
CA ASP A 288 11.93 18.54 18.76
C ASP A 288 11.53 17.74 17.50
N GLY A 289 10.54 16.85 17.61
CA GLY A 289 10.08 15.97 16.54
C GLY A 289 9.64 16.73 15.29
N TYR A 290 8.86 17.80 15.46
CA TYR A 290 8.37 18.64 14.34
C TYR A 290 9.51 19.27 13.52
N ALA A 291 10.53 19.74 14.22
CA ALA A 291 11.70 20.31 13.58
C ALA A 291 12.60 19.25 12.94
N LEU A 292 12.65 18.02 13.51
CA LEU A 292 13.37 16.89 12.93
C LEU A 292 12.73 16.41 11.62
N ASP A 293 11.42 16.39 11.50
CA ASP A 293 10.74 16.04 10.28
C ASP A 293 11.09 17.02 9.14
N PHE A 294 11.17 18.32 9.44
CA PHE A 294 11.61 19.29 8.45
C PHE A 294 13.11 19.23 8.18
N LEU A 295 13.93 18.97 9.19
CA LEU A 295 15.38 18.78 8.99
C LEU A 295 15.66 17.66 8.00
N THR A 296 15.04 16.50 8.16
CA THR A 296 15.28 15.35 7.28
C THR A 296 14.82 15.63 5.84
N ASN A 297 13.68 16.30 5.67
CA ASN A 297 13.22 16.76 4.36
C ASN A 297 14.18 17.79 3.74
N LEU A 298 14.69 18.75 4.51
CA LEU A 298 15.66 19.74 4.03
C LEU A 298 16.99 19.11 3.63
N LEU A 299 17.38 18.00 4.26
CA LEU A 299 18.62 17.28 3.95
C LEU A 299 18.50 16.36 2.72
N ALA A 300 17.35 15.70 2.50
CA ALA A 300 17.19 14.66 1.46
C ALA A 300 15.85 14.68 0.70
N GLY A 301 14.91 15.58 1.02
CA GLY A 301 13.53 15.47 0.55
C GLY A 301 13.30 15.86 -0.91
N ASP A 302 14.28 16.46 -1.60
CA ASP A 302 14.16 16.93 -2.98
C ASP A 302 15.51 17.10 -3.69
N LYS A 303 15.46 17.47 -4.98
CA LYS A 303 16.66 17.66 -5.82
C LYS A 303 17.53 18.84 -5.38
N LYS A 304 17.00 19.81 -4.63
CA LYS A 304 17.76 20.94 -4.07
C LYS A 304 18.53 20.53 -2.82
N SER A 305 18.09 19.49 -2.15
CA SER A 305 18.64 19.01 -0.90
C SER A 305 20.11 18.62 -1.01
N PRO A 306 20.96 18.94 -0.03
CA PRO A 306 22.41 18.72 -0.11
C PRO A 306 22.80 17.25 -0.30
N LEU A 307 22.07 16.31 0.31
CA LEU A 307 22.32 14.88 0.12
C LEU A 307 22.04 14.44 -1.33
N TYR A 308 20.92 14.88 -1.91
CA TYR A 308 20.63 14.57 -3.31
C TYR A 308 21.69 15.18 -4.25
N LYS A 309 22.06 16.44 -4.06
CA LYS A 309 23.07 17.10 -4.90
C LYS A 309 24.41 16.38 -4.87
N VAL A 310 24.91 16.06 -3.68
CA VAL A 310 26.23 15.44 -3.55
C VAL A 310 26.21 14.00 -4.02
N LEU A 311 25.27 13.18 -3.54
CA LEU A 311 25.30 11.75 -3.81
C LEU A 311 24.76 11.38 -5.20
N VAL A 312 23.67 12.03 -5.64
CA VAL A 312 22.99 11.67 -6.90
C VAL A 312 23.56 12.47 -8.09
N GLU A 313 23.64 13.79 -8.00
CA GLU A 313 24.01 14.62 -9.16
C GLU A 313 25.51 14.72 -9.37
N GLU A 314 26.28 15.07 -8.33
CA GLU A 314 27.69 15.39 -8.45
C GLU A 314 28.57 14.17 -8.45
N ARG A 315 28.43 13.29 -7.41
CA ARG A 315 29.26 12.08 -7.27
C ARG A 315 28.69 10.86 -7.96
N LYS A 316 27.38 10.85 -8.27
CA LYS A 316 26.68 9.75 -8.95
C LYS A 316 26.91 8.40 -8.27
N LEU A 317 26.74 8.37 -6.96
CA LEU A 317 26.91 7.16 -6.13
C LEU A 317 25.62 6.37 -5.99
N ALA A 318 24.46 7.04 -6.05
CA ALA A 318 23.16 6.44 -5.87
C ALA A 318 22.15 7.06 -6.86
N PRO A 319 21.11 6.31 -7.27
CA PRO A 319 20.01 6.85 -8.08
C PRO A 319 19.10 7.80 -7.28
N GLU A 320 19.00 7.57 -5.98
CA GLU A 320 18.19 8.33 -5.03
C GLU A 320 18.75 8.20 -3.61
N VAL A 321 18.35 9.11 -2.74
CA VAL A 321 18.68 9.10 -1.31
C VAL A 321 17.45 9.50 -0.51
N GLU A 322 17.31 8.95 0.68
CA GLU A 322 16.23 9.28 1.60
C GLU A 322 16.78 9.62 2.98
N MET A 323 16.09 10.51 3.68
CA MET A 323 16.31 10.74 5.10
C MET A 323 14.97 11.05 5.76
N PHE A 324 14.69 10.44 6.90
CA PHE A 324 13.44 10.64 7.62
C PHE A 324 13.60 10.46 9.13
N SER A 325 12.72 11.07 9.89
CA SER A 325 12.59 10.90 11.34
C SER A 325 11.50 9.86 11.59
N TYR A 326 11.82 8.81 12.33
CA TYR A 326 10.89 7.75 12.71
C TYR A 326 10.65 7.81 14.23
N GLN A 327 9.58 8.51 14.59
CA GLN A 327 9.19 8.76 15.97
C GLN A 327 8.23 7.66 16.42
N LEU A 328 8.56 6.99 17.51
CA LEU A 328 7.80 5.93 18.13
C LEU A 328 7.47 6.32 19.58
N GLU A 329 6.58 5.58 20.27
CA GLU A 329 6.04 5.96 21.58
C GLU A 329 7.11 6.15 22.67
N VAL A 330 8.14 5.29 22.68
CA VAL A 330 9.13 5.29 23.80
C VAL A 330 10.51 5.75 23.37
N ALA A 331 10.80 5.86 22.11
CA ALA A 331 12.04 6.35 21.54
C ALA A 331 11.85 6.61 20.05
N GLY A 332 12.86 7.16 19.38
CA GLY A 332 12.82 7.31 17.91
C GLY A 332 14.20 7.13 17.30
N LEU A 333 14.24 7.23 15.97
CA LEU A 333 15.48 7.21 15.19
C LEU A 333 15.37 8.15 14.00
N ILE A 334 16.52 8.66 13.57
CA ILE A 334 16.66 9.45 12.33
C ILE A 334 17.47 8.59 11.39
N VAL A 335 16.92 8.30 10.22
CA VAL A 335 17.50 7.36 9.26
C VAL A 335 17.86 8.06 7.98
N PHE A 336 19.09 7.85 7.52
CA PHE A 336 19.51 8.09 6.15
C PHE A 336 19.65 6.74 5.46
N ASP A 337 19.18 6.64 4.23
CA ASP A 337 19.20 5.45 3.38
C ASP A 337 19.67 5.81 1.97
N ALA A 338 20.61 5.02 1.45
CA ALA A 338 21.08 5.12 0.08
C ALA A 338 21.36 3.75 -0.51
N LYS A 339 20.53 3.32 -1.45
CA LYS A 339 20.82 2.21 -2.36
C LYS A 339 21.73 2.73 -3.46
N THR A 340 22.86 2.10 -3.67
CA THR A 340 23.90 2.63 -4.56
C THR A 340 23.83 2.02 -5.95
N PHE A 341 24.61 2.57 -6.88
CA PHE A 341 24.90 1.85 -8.12
C PHE A 341 25.82 0.65 -7.87
N PRO A 342 25.78 -0.40 -8.73
CA PRO A 342 26.65 -1.55 -8.59
C PRO A 342 28.13 -1.19 -8.54
N GLY A 343 28.87 -1.82 -7.62
CA GLY A 343 30.30 -1.60 -7.45
C GLY A 343 30.73 -0.35 -6.69
N VAL A 344 29.80 0.47 -6.22
CA VAL A 344 30.07 1.62 -5.37
C VAL A 344 30.52 1.16 -3.98
N LYS A 345 31.60 1.77 -3.47
CA LYS A 345 32.07 1.52 -2.10
C LYS A 345 31.25 2.33 -1.10
N LEU A 346 30.83 1.69 -0.03
CA LEU A 346 30.04 2.35 1.01
C LEU A 346 30.83 3.42 1.77
N ASP A 347 32.16 3.37 1.79
CA ASP A 347 33.02 4.44 2.31
C ASP A 347 32.88 5.75 1.49
N ASP A 348 32.71 5.63 0.17
CA ASP A 348 32.51 6.79 -0.69
C ASP A 348 31.14 7.45 -0.43
N VAL A 349 30.12 6.63 -0.14
CA VAL A 349 28.78 7.10 0.24
C VAL A 349 28.82 7.81 1.60
N GLN A 350 29.53 7.25 2.58
CA GLN A 350 29.72 7.88 3.89
C GLN A 350 30.45 9.25 3.76
N ALA A 351 31.52 9.29 2.94
CA ALA A 351 32.23 10.53 2.73
C ALA A 351 31.38 11.59 2.01
N ALA A 352 30.51 11.16 1.09
CA ALA A 352 29.56 12.05 0.41
C ALA A 352 28.46 12.56 1.36
N PHE A 353 28.00 11.73 2.27
CA PHE A 353 27.08 12.12 3.33
C PHE A 353 27.70 13.21 4.23
N ASP A 354 28.94 13.00 4.69
CA ASP A 354 29.67 14.00 5.51
C ASP A 354 29.87 15.33 4.76
N GLU A 355 30.17 15.26 3.45
CA GLU A 355 30.29 16.45 2.61
C GLU A 355 28.95 17.20 2.47
N ALA A 356 27.84 16.49 2.29
CA ALA A 356 26.52 17.08 2.21
C ALA A 356 26.12 17.78 3.53
N LEU A 357 26.43 17.19 4.68
CA LEU A 357 26.21 17.84 5.98
C LEU A 357 27.07 19.10 6.14
N ALA A 358 28.34 19.07 5.71
CA ALA A 358 29.20 20.25 5.73
C ALA A 358 28.68 21.38 4.82
N ARG A 359 28.07 21.01 3.68
CA ARG A 359 27.39 21.95 2.77
C ARG A 359 26.17 22.57 3.45
N PHE A 360 25.31 21.75 4.07
CA PHE A 360 24.14 22.21 4.83
C PHE A 360 24.53 23.20 5.94
N GLU A 361 25.60 22.92 6.68
CA GLU A 361 26.11 23.84 7.71
C GLU A 361 26.55 25.18 7.16
N LYS A 362 27.16 25.19 5.96
CA LYS A 362 27.65 26.39 5.32
C LYS A 362 26.54 27.23 4.69
N GLU A 363 25.57 26.58 4.06
CA GLU A 363 24.50 27.23 3.32
C GLU A 363 23.31 27.61 4.23
N GLY A 364 23.10 26.87 5.29
CA GLY A 364 21.97 27.04 6.21
C GLY A 364 20.63 26.64 5.59
N VAL A 365 19.54 27.04 6.25
CA VAL A 365 18.17 26.75 5.82
C VAL A 365 17.58 27.99 5.13
N ASP A 366 17.10 27.83 3.90
CA ASP A 366 16.28 28.85 3.24
C ASP A 366 14.87 28.86 3.87
N PRO A 367 14.40 29.98 4.45
CA PRO A 367 13.05 30.06 4.99
C PRO A 367 11.93 29.67 4.01
N LYS A 368 12.15 29.83 2.71
CA LYS A 368 11.18 29.44 1.68
C LYS A 368 11.04 27.93 1.57
N ASP A 369 12.14 27.19 1.75
CA ASP A 369 12.10 25.74 1.74
C ASP A 369 11.34 25.21 2.95
N LEU A 370 11.55 25.81 4.12
CA LEU A 370 10.78 25.48 5.30
C LEU A 370 9.27 25.74 5.11
N GLU A 371 8.88 26.89 4.54
CA GLU A 371 7.48 27.19 4.25
C GLU A 371 6.88 26.24 3.20
N ARG A 372 7.67 25.79 2.24
CA ARG A 372 7.28 24.77 1.26
C ARG A 372 6.91 23.45 1.94
N TYR A 373 7.75 22.95 2.83
CA TYR A 373 7.48 21.71 3.56
C TYR A 373 6.28 21.83 4.50
N LYS A 374 6.05 22.99 5.11
CA LYS A 374 4.82 23.26 5.88
C LYS A 374 3.55 23.11 5.03
N ASN A 375 3.56 23.69 3.82
CA ASN A 375 2.44 23.56 2.88
C ASN A 375 2.21 22.09 2.43
N GLN A 376 3.28 21.34 2.23
CA GLN A 376 3.18 19.92 1.88
C GLN A 376 2.59 19.09 3.03
N GLU A 377 2.98 19.37 4.28
CA GLU A 377 2.43 18.65 5.43
C GLU A 377 0.94 18.96 5.65
N GLU A 378 0.51 20.19 5.41
CA GLU A 378 -0.91 20.55 5.41
C GLU A 378 -1.70 19.72 4.39
N THR A 379 -1.22 19.65 3.15
CA THR A 379 -1.87 18.88 2.08
C THR A 379 -1.89 17.38 2.42
N ARG A 380 -0.78 16.83 2.93
CA ARG A 380 -0.66 15.44 3.33
C ARG A 380 -1.68 15.08 4.44
N THR A 381 -1.80 15.95 5.43
CA THR A 381 -2.74 15.74 6.56
C THR A 381 -4.18 15.76 6.06
N TYR A 382 -4.57 16.70 5.20
CA TYR A 382 -5.93 16.72 4.63
C TYR A 382 -6.20 15.50 3.75
N ASN A 383 -5.23 15.06 2.96
CA ASN A 383 -5.39 13.89 2.09
C ASN A 383 -5.67 12.60 2.88
N ARG A 384 -5.09 12.43 4.07
CA ARG A 384 -5.40 11.29 4.97
C ARG A 384 -6.85 11.26 5.44
N LEU A 385 -7.53 12.39 5.45
CA LEU A 385 -8.91 12.55 5.93
C LEU A 385 -9.95 12.52 4.80
N THR A 386 -9.57 12.13 3.59
CA THR A 386 -10.49 12.09 2.44
C THR A 386 -11.46 10.92 2.47
N SER A 387 -11.16 9.84 3.21
CA SER A 387 -12.03 8.67 3.33
C SER A 387 -12.57 8.49 4.74
N THR A 388 -13.75 7.91 4.86
CA THR A 388 -14.38 7.52 6.13
C THR A 388 -13.43 6.60 6.93
N ASN A 389 -12.80 5.64 6.25
CA ASN A 389 -11.81 4.77 6.86
C ASN A 389 -10.58 5.53 7.36
N GLY A 390 -10.03 6.43 6.55
CA GLY A 390 -8.89 7.27 6.93
C GLY A 390 -9.20 8.14 8.15
N LYS A 391 -10.42 8.73 8.21
CA LYS A 391 -10.92 9.45 9.38
C LYS A 391 -11.01 8.53 10.61
N ALA A 392 -11.61 7.34 10.48
CA ALA A 392 -11.77 6.40 11.59
C ALA A 392 -10.43 5.95 12.20
N ILE A 393 -9.48 5.52 11.36
CA ILE A 393 -8.15 5.08 11.80
C ILE A 393 -7.37 6.24 12.43
N SER A 394 -7.38 7.43 11.80
CA SER A 394 -6.67 8.59 12.33
C SER A 394 -7.20 8.99 13.70
N MET A 395 -8.54 9.06 13.86
CA MET A 395 -9.16 9.42 15.15
C MET A 395 -8.90 8.37 16.22
N ALA A 396 -8.89 7.08 15.88
CA ALA A 396 -8.60 6.00 16.82
C ALA A 396 -7.15 6.07 17.32
N ARG A 397 -6.19 6.23 16.41
CA ARG A 397 -4.77 6.39 16.70
C ARG A 397 -4.51 7.66 17.52
N ASP A 398 -5.01 8.79 17.06
CA ASP A 398 -4.85 10.08 17.72
C ASP A 398 -5.41 10.07 19.14
N ASN A 399 -6.53 9.38 19.35
CA ASN A 399 -7.12 9.25 20.68
C ASN A 399 -6.27 8.38 21.62
N VAL A 400 -5.75 7.26 21.14
CA VAL A 400 -4.96 6.32 21.95
C VAL A 400 -3.62 6.93 22.34
N PHE A 401 -2.89 7.51 21.39
CA PHE A 401 -1.54 8.01 21.60
C PHE A 401 -1.48 9.50 21.95
N GLY A 402 -2.36 10.30 21.36
CA GLY A 402 -2.39 11.75 21.54
C GLY A 402 -3.45 12.27 22.50
N GLY A 403 -4.33 11.39 23.02
CA GLY A 403 -5.37 11.72 24.01
C GLY A 403 -6.60 12.45 23.43
N ALA A 404 -6.61 12.83 22.16
CA ALA A 404 -7.70 13.51 21.49
C ALA A 404 -7.87 13.01 20.05
N PRO A 405 -9.11 12.75 19.57
CA PRO A 405 -9.37 12.19 18.24
C PRO A 405 -8.92 13.06 17.05
N ASP A 406 -8.74 14.36 17.27
CA ASP A 406 -8.33 15.35 16.28
C ASP A 406 -6.87 15.82 16.48
N ARG A 407 -6.05 15.02 17.16
CA ARG A 407 -4.68 15.39 17.51
C ARG A 407 -3.86 15.76 16.29
N SER A 408 -3.90 14.96 15.22
CA SER A 408 -3.14 15.21 13.99
C SER A 408 -3.48 16.56 13.33
N LEU A 409 -4.72 17.02 13.40
CA LEU A 409 -5.09 18.36 12.91
C LEU A 409 -4.52 19.47 13.80
N ARG A 410 -4.48 19.26 15.11
CA ARG A 410 -3.89 20.23 16.06
C ARG A 410 -2.36 20.28 15.93
N GLU A 411 -1.74 19.19 15.55
CA GLU A 411 -0.28 19.13 15.31
C GLU A 411 0.14 20.04 14.13
N LEU A 412 -0.74 20.32 13.17
CA LEU A 412 -0.46 21.28 12.10
C LEU A 412 -0.06 22.65 12.62
N ASP A 413 -0.60 23.10 13.75
CA ASP A 413 -0.20 24.38 14.36
C ASP A 413 1.24 24.30 14.88
N LYS A 414 1.65 23.15 15.44
CA LYS A 414 3.03 22.93 15.86
C LYS A 414 4.00 22.94 14.66
N TYR A 415 3.67 22.27 13.57
CA TYR A 415 4.46 22.32 12.35
C TYR A 415 4.59 23.74 11.80
N ARG A 416 3.51 24.56 11.85
CA ARG A 416 3.54 25.95 11.41
C ARG A 416 4.42 26.83 12.28
N GLU A 417 4.53 26.56 13.59
CA GLU A 417 5.35 27.29 14.54
C GLU A 417 6.87 27.05 14.38
N VAL A 418 7.28 25.93 13.75
CA VAL A 418 8.71 25.61 13.56
C VAL A 418 9.44 26.72 12.80
N THR A 419 10.57 27.12 13.34
CA THR A 419 11.45 28.15 12.77
C THR A 419 12.74 27.56 12.20
N VAL A 420 13.47 28.37 11.43
CA VAL A 420 14.81 28.00 10.94
C VAL A 420 15.75 27.70 12.11
N ASP A 421 15.66 28.48 13.19
CA ASP A 421 16.48 28.29 14.39
C ASP A 421 16.19 26.96 15.08
N ASP A 422 14.93 26.51 15.06
CA ASP A 422 14.56 25.20 15.59
C ASP A 422 15.17 24.07 14.77
N VAL A 423 15.12 24.16 13.44
CA VAL A 423 15.74 23.18 12.55
C VAL A 423 17.25 23.11 12.77
N MET A 424 17.93 24.24 12.86
CA MET A 424 19.38 24.25 13.13
C MET A 424 19.71 23.73 14.53
N ARG A 425 18.91 24.04 15.53
CA ARG A 425 19.06 23.54 16.90
C ARG A 425 18.94 22.00 16.96
N VAL A 426 17.96 21.40 16.28
CA VAL A 426 17.83 19.93 16.27
C VAL A 426 18.92 19.28 15.42
N TYR A 427 19.38 19.89 14.35
CA TYR A 427 20.55 19.44 13.59
C TYR A 427 21.79 19.32 14.50
N GLU A 428 22.12 20.38 15.27
CA GLU A 428 23.26 20.37 16.18
C GLU A 428 23.07 19.36 17.34
N LYS A 429 21.85 19.17 17.79
CA LYS A 429 21.55 18.29 18.92
C LYS A 429 21.58 16.81 18.54
N TYR A 430 21.09 16.42 17.36
CA TYR A 430 20.83 15.03 17.04
C TYR A 430 21.69 14.45 15.90
N VAL A 431 22.23 15.27 15.02
CA VAL A 431 22.95 14.80 13.82
C VAL A 431 24.42 15.23 13.84
N LYS A 432 24.70 16.53 13.98
CA LYS A 432 26.06 17.09 13.86
C LYS A 432 27.05 16.47 14.85
N GLY A 433 28.00 15.69 14.30
CA GLY A 433 29.04 15.06 15.10
C GLY A 433 28.54 14.05 16.13
N ARG A 434 27.32 13.56 16.00
CA ARG A 434 26.75 12.56 16.88
C ARG A 434 27.12 11.15 16.44
N PRO A 435 27.30 10.22 17.40
CA PRO A 435 27.45 8.81 17.07
C PRO A 435 26.17 8.26 16.43
N PHE A 436 26.33 7.33 15.50
CA PHE A 436 25.25 6.66 14.77
C PHE A 436 25.55 5.18 14.56
N LEU A 437 24.55 4.41 14.20
CA LEU A 437 24.70 3.08 13.67
C LEU A 437 24.84 3.16 12.14
N SER A 438 25.88 2.52 11.60
CA SER A 438 26.07 2.34 10.16
C SER A 438 25.81 0.87 9.80
N VAL A 439 24.82 0.63 8.95
CA VAL A 439 24.49 -0.70 8.40
C VAL A 439 24.86 -0.70 6.93
N GLY A 440 25.89 -1.45 6.57
CA GLY A 440 26.33 -1.60 5.19
C GLY A 440 25.90 -2.96 4.65
N ILE A 441 25.07 -3.01 3.63
CA ILE A 441 24.65 -4.24 2.94
C ILE A 441 25.36 -4.29 1.60
N TYR A 442 25.91 -5.45 1.22
CA TYR A 442 26.64 -5.61 -0.02
C TYR A 442 26.36 -6.98 -0.68
N PRO A 443 26.49 -7.08 -2.03
CA PRO A 443 26.23 -8.30 -2.76
C PRO A 443 27.21 -9.43 -2.38
N GLU A 444 26.77 -10.67 -2.52
CA GLU A 444 27.57 -11.88 -2.27
C GLU A 444 28.94 -11.82 -2.96
N GLY A 445 29.99 -12.17 -2.22
CA GLY A 445 31.38 -12.17 -2.69
C GLY A 445 32.03 -10.79 -2.84
N GLN A 446 31.35 -9.68 -2.50
CA GLN A 446 31.85 -8.33 -2.72
C GLN A 446 32.16 -7.57 -1.42
N SER A 447 32.74 -8.24 -0.44
CA SER A 447 33.07 -7.65 0.87
C SER A 447 33.96 -6.40 0.82
N ALA A 448 34.70 -6.19 -0.28
CA ALA A 448 35.51 -4.99 -0.51
C ALA A 448 34.68 -3.69 -0.67
N LEU A 449 33.36 -3.81 -0.85
CA LEU A 449 32.43 -2.69 -0.94
C LEU A 449 31.88 -2.25 0.43
N ALA A 450 32.04 -3.06 1.46
CA ALA A 450 31.58 -2.76 2.82
C ALA A 450 32.28 -1.53 3.43
N VAL A 451 31.63 -0.91 4.40
CA VAL A 451 32.22 0.20 5.16
C VAL A 451 33.48 -0.27 5.89
N THR A 452 34.56 0.46 5.74
CA THR A 452 35.84 0.14 6.42
C THR A 452 35.68 0.11 7.96
N GLY A 453 36.15 -0.99 8.55
CA GLY A 453 36.05 -1.20 9.99
C GLY A 453 34.67 -1.68 10.47
N SER A 454 33.76 -2.02 9.57
CA SER A 454 32.51 -2.67 9.96
C SER A 454 32.74 -4.11 10.44
N VAL A 455 31.89 -4.55 11.35
CA VAL A 455 31.87 -5.92 11.88
C VAL A 455 30.75 -6.67 11.16
N PRO A 456 31.00 -7.89 10.65
CA PRO A 456 29.92 -8.69 10.07
C PRO A 456 28.79 -8.91 11.07
N ALA A 457 27.58 -8.63 10.64
CA ALA A 457 26.39 -8.86 11.44
C ALA A 457 26.13 -10.36 11.59
N GLN A 458 25.74 -10.77 12.77
CA GLN A 458 25.25 -12.11 13.00
C GLN A 458 23.76 -12.15 12.72
N VAL A 459 23.37 -12.91 11.73
CA VAL A 459 21.98 -13.12 11.34
C VAL A 459 21.69 -14.60 11.35
N GLU A 460 20.68 -14.99 12.09
CA GLU A 460 20.13 -16.35 12.03
C GLU A 460 19.03 -16.38 10.97
N GLN A 461 19.34 -17.00 9.84
CA GLN A 461 18.37 -17.22 8.77
C GLN A 461 18.09 -18.71 8.63
N GLU A 462 16.80 -19.04 8.49
CA GLU A 462 16.37 -20.41 8.22
C GLU A 462 16.74 -20.78 6.78
N SER A 463 17.45 -21.90 6.58
CA SER A 463 17.69 -22.46 5.25
C SER A 463 16.46 -23.21 4.74
N ILE A 464 16.42 -23.56 3.44
CA ILE A 464 15.32 -24.38 2.90
C ILE A 464 15.29 -25.75 3.60
N ASP A 465 16.44 -26.32 3.88
CA ASP A 465 16.54 -27.64 4.54
C ASP A 465 16.04 -27.60 6.01
N ASP A 466 16.04 -26.42 6.64
CA ASP A 466 15.56 -26.22 8.01
C ASP A 466 14.07 -25.90 8.06
N GLN A 467 13.44 -25.64 6.91
CA GLN A 467 12.01 -25.33 6.86
C GLN A 467 11.18 -26.53 7.32
N GLN A 468 10.24 -26.25 8.19
CA GLN A 468 9.30 -27.24 8.71
C GLN A 468 7.92 -26.61 8.81
N MET A 469 6.89 -27.37 8.45
CA MET A 469 5.54 -26.98 8.76
C MET A 469 5.27 -27.26 10.25
N SER A 470 4.77 -26.26 10.95
CA SER A 470 4.34 -26.39 12.36
C SER A 470 2.98 -27.14 12.47
N SER A 471 2.22 -27.11 11.38
CA SER A 471 0.93 -27.82 11.24
C SER A 471 1.06 -28.99 10.25
N GLU A 472 0.25 -30.03 10.45
CA GLU A 472 0.18 -31.19 9.53
C GLU A 472 -0.66 -30.92 8.26
N GLY A 473 -1.19 -29.70 8.09
CA GLY A 473 -2.18 -29.39 7.05
C GLY A 473 -3.56 -29.99 7.35
N GLY A 474 -4.54 -29.73 6.46
CA GLY A 474 -5.87 -30.27 6.59
C GLY A 474 -6.78 -29.48 7.57
N GLN A 475 -7.93 -30.07 7.90
CA GLN A 475 -8.90 -29.42 8.80
C GLN A 475 -8.42 -29.42 10.25
N ILE A 476 -8.46 -28.25 10.90
CA ILE A 476 -8.24 -28.16 12.34
C ILE A 476 -9.48 -28.73 13.05
N VAL A 477 -9.26 -29.72 13.90
CA VAL A 477 -10.28 -30.19 14.80
C VAL A 477 -10.37 -29.25 16.00
N ASP A 478 -11.53 -28.67 16.20
CA ASP A 478 -11.75 -27.78 17.33
C ASP A 478 -11.94 -28.56 18.62
N ASP A 479 -11.14 -28.23 19.62
CA ASP A 479 -11.34 -28.73 20.96
C ASP A 479 -12.61 -28.10 21.58
N PRO A 480 -13.37 -28.86 22.35
CA PRO A 480 -14.52 -28.32 23.08
C PRO A 480 -14.03 -27.29 24.13
N TYR A 481 -14.70 -26.16 24.21
CA TYR A 481 -14.43 -25.12 25.20
C TYR A 481 -15.74 -24.64 25.85
N GLU A 482 -15.64 -24.08 27.04
CA GLU A 482 -16.75 -23.43 27.70
C GLU A 482 -16.90 -21.99 27.19
N LYS A 483 -18.11 -21.65 26.68
CA LYS A 483 -18.37 -20.28 26.18
C LYS A 483 -18.41 -19.27 27.31
N THR A 484 -17.90 -18.10 27.02
CA THR A 484 -18.00 -16.95 27.91
C THR A 484 -19.47 -16.56 28.11
N PRO A 485 -19.94 -16.36 29.37
CA PRO A 485 -21.32 -15.92 29.63
C PRO A 485 -21.59 -14.55 28.96
N SER A 486 -22.77 -14.42 28.35
CA SER A 486 -23.24 -13.19 27.73
C SER A 486 -24.69 -12.89 28.18
N GLN A 487 -25.02 -11.60 28.28
CA GLN A 487 -26.37 -11.14 28.60
C GLN A 487 -27.30 -11.16 27.39
N ILE A 488 -26.71 -11.24 26.17
CA ILE A 488 -27.44 -11.34 24.92
C ILE A 488 -27.17 -12.68 24.23
N ASP A 489 -28.06 -13.13 23.38
CA ASP A 489 -27.82 -14.31 22.55
C ASP A 489 -26.92 -13.96 21.36
N ARG A 490 -25.61 -14.14 21.54
CA ARG A 490 -24.60 -13.88 20.51
C ARG A 490 -24.54 -14.90 19.37
N SER A 491 -25.21 -16.04 19.53
CA SER A 491 -25.31 -17.07 18.48
C SER A 491 -26.22 -16.64 17.33
N VAL A 492 -27.04 -15.62 17.55
CA VAL A 492 -27.92 -15.04 16.53
C VAL A 492 -27.23 -13.90 15.85
N GLU A 493 -26.83 -14.13 14.61
CA GLU A 493 -26.25 -13.08 13.76
C GLU A 493 -27.28 -11.97 13.52
N PRO A 494 -26.92 -10.68 13.73
CA PRO A 494 -27.84 -9.57 13.44
C PRO A 494 -28.24 -9.54 11.96
N ALA A 495 -29.49 -9.19 11.69
CA ALA A 495 -29.95 -8.89 10.33
C ALA A 495 -29.33 -7.57 9.84
N LEU A 496 -29.35 -7.37 8.53
CA LEU A 496 -29.05 -6.05 7.97
C LEU A 496 -30.09 -5.03 8.43
N MET A 497 -29.66 -3.81 8.69
CA MET A 497 -30.55 -2.70 9.03
C MET A 497 -31.44 -2.33 7.83
N ALA A 498 -32.58 -1.67 8.09
CA ALA A 498 -33.59 -1.43 7.06
C ALA A 498 -33.22 -0.35 6.03
N ASN A 499 -32.09 0.32 6.20
CA ASN A 499 -31.65 1.48 5.40
C ASN A 499 -30.63 1.08 4.31
N THR A 500 -30.85 -0.02 3.61
CA THR A 500 -30.00 -0.50 2.53
C THR A 500 -29.72 0.62 1.52
N PRO A 501 -28.46 0.96 1.24
CA PRO A 501 -28.12 2.02 0.29
C PRO A 501 -28.37 1.60 -1.16
N GLU A 502 -28.78 2.56 -1.99
CA GLU A 502 -28.84 2.41 -3.44
C GLU A 502 -27.56 2.98 -4.08
N LEU A 503 -27.15 2.42 -5.22
CA LEU A 503 -25.97 2.89 -5.95
C LEU A 503 -26.17 4.34 -6.40
N SER A 504 -25.37 5.24 -5.85
CA SER A 504 -25.26 6.64 -6.24
C SER A 504 -23.97 6.82 -7.04
N VAL A 505 -24.07 7.18 -8.31
CA VAL A 505 -22.91 7.49 -9.14
C VAL A 505 -22.78 9.01 -9.22
N PRO A 506 -21.58 9.58 -8.94
CA PRO A 506 -21.39 11.03 -9.04
C PRO A 506 -21.74 11.58 -10.40
N ALA A 507 -22.32 12.78 -10.41
CA ALA A 507 -22.70 13.46 -11.66
C ALA A 507 -21.46 13.91 -12.42
N VAL A 508 -21.26 13.37 -13.63
CA VAL A 508 -20.15 13.69 -14.51
C VAL A 508 -20.55 14.79 -15.48
N TRP A 509 -19.81 15.89 -15.50
CA TRP A 509 -19.89 16.85 -16.60
C TRP A 509 -18.81 16.57 -17.65
N SER A 510 -19.05 16.92 -18.90
CA SER A 510 -18.14 16.69 -20.03
C SER A 510 -18.01 17.91 -20.89
N SER A 511 -16.81 18.18 -21.38
CA SER A 511 -16.52 19.28 -22.30
C SER A 511 -15.48 18.88 -23.34
N THR A 512 -15.48 19.55 -24.48
CA THR A 512 -14.40 19.49 -25.46
C THR A 512 -13.87 20.90 -25.69
N LEU A 513 -12.60 21.11 -25.35
CA LEU A 513 -11.95 22.38 -25.52
C LEU A 513 -11.69 22.73 -26.99
N PRO A 514 -11.50 24.02 -27.34
CA PRO A 514 -11.28 24.47 -28.73
C PRO A 514 -10.13 23.77 -29.45
N ASN A 515 -9.10 23.32 -28.74
CA ASN A 515 -7.98 22.55 -29.31
C ASN A 515 -8.23 21.04 -29.45
N GLY A 516 -9.43 20.56 -29.09
CA GLY A 516 -9.84 19.15 -29.22
C GLY A 516 -9.60 18.30 -27.97
N MET A 517 -8.99 18.84 -26.92
CA MET A 517 -8.84 18.11 -25.66
C MET A 517 -10.20 17.88 -25.01
N GLN A 518 -10.47 16.65 -24.58
CA GLN A 518 -11.70 16.28 -23.90
C GLN A 518 -11.50 16.39 -22.39
N ILE A 519 -12.52 16.88 -21.67
CA ILE A 519 -12.50 16.96 -20.20
C ILE A 519 -13.75 16.29 -19.66
N LYS A 520 -13.57 15.54 -18.58
CA LYS A 520 -14.65 15.07 -17.71
C LYS A 520 -14.36 15.46 -16.29
N GLY A 521 -15.39 15.87 -15.56
CA GLY A 521 -15.19 16.29 -14.18
C GLY A 521 -16.37 16.00 -13.27
N ILE A 522 -16.06 16.01 -11.98
CA ILE A 522 -17.00 15.87 -10.86
C ILE A 522 -16.76 17.04 -9.92
N GLU A 523 -17.84 17.73 -9.52
CA GLU A 523 -17.78 18.75 -8.47
C GLU A 523 -17.72 18.07 -7.10
N TYR A 524 -16.63 18.28 -6.37
CA TYR A 524 -16.39 17.74 -5.04
C TYR A 524 -15.91 18.85 -4.10
N GLY A 525 -16.64 19.13 -3.03
CA GLY A 525 -16.42 20.31 -2.19
C GLY A 525 -16.20 20.04 -0.70
N GLU A 526 -16.05 18.79 -0.26
CA GLU A 526 -15.91 18.44 1.17
C GLU A 526 -14.57 18.91 1.76
N LEU A 527 -13.52 18.79 0.99
CA LEU A 527 -12.17 19.24 1.36
C LEU A 527 -11.63 20.22 0.31
N PRO A 528 -10.75 21.15 0.70
CA PRO A 528 -10.18 22.13 -0.22
C PRO A 528 -9.06 21.50 -1.11
N LEU A 529 -9.29 20.29 -1.61
CA LEU A 529 -8.39 19.54 -2.48
C LEU A 529 -8.91 19.47 -3.91
N VAL A 530 -7.99 19.39 -4.87
CA VAL A 530 -8.26 19.13 -6.28
C VAL A 530 -7.40 17.99 -6.75
N ASN A 531 -8.04 16.95 -7.30
CA ASN A 531 -7.38 15.84 -7.98
C ASN A 531 -7.63 15.97 -9.47
N PHE A 532 -6.58 15.83 -10.27
CA PHE A 532 -6.70 15.89 -11.74
C PHE A 532 -5.72 14.97 -12.42
N SER A 533 -6.04 14.59 -13.66
CA SER A 533 -5.10 13.90 -14.54
C SER A 533 -5.32 14.28 -15.99
N ILE A 534 -4.26 14.23 -16.79
CA ILE A 534 -4.29 14.35 -18.24
C ILE A 534 -3.67 13.07 -18.80
N GLU A 535 -4.53 12.26 -19.47
CA GLU A 535 -4.13 11.03 -20.11
C GLU A 535 -3.93 11.25 -21.61
N LEU A 536 -2.75 10.87 -22.10
CA LEU A 536 -2.50 10.68 -23.52
C LEU A 536 -2.50 9.18 -23.81
N ASN A 537 -3.33 8.71 -24.76
CA ASN A 537 -3.33 7.31 -25.19
C ASN A 537 -2.10 7.01 -26.07
N GLN A 538 -0.91 7.35 -25.56
CA GLN A 538 0.38 7.33 -26.20
C GLN A 538 1.40 6.78 -25.21
N GLY A 539 1.56 5.45 -25.13
CA GLY A 539 2.44 4.77 -24.21
C GLY A 539 3.53 3.96 -24.93
N MET A 540 4.07 2.98 -24.21
CA MET A 540 5.12 2.06 -24.69
C MET A 540 4.77 1.38 -26.01
N LEU A 541 3.48 1.15 -26.31
CA LEU A 541 3.05 0.50 -27.56
C LEU A 541 3.49 1.24 -28.84
N LEU A 542 3.93 2.48 -28.69
CA LEU A 542 4.49 3.28 -29.80
C LEU A 542 6.02 3.21 -29.90
N ASP A 543 6.67 2.54 -28.97
CA ASP A 543 8.12 2.36 -29.03
C ASP A 543 8.51 1.44 -30.21
N ALA A 544 9.59 1.78 -30.88
CA ALA A 544 10.09 0.95 -31.96
C ALA A 544 10.70 -0.35 -31.41
N PRO A 545 10.66 -1.47 -32.15
CA PRO A 545 11.35 -2.68 -31.77
C PRO A 545 12.82 -2.42 -31.42
N GLY A 546 13.29 -2.92 -30.28
CA GLY A 546 14.64 -2.70 -29.73
C GLY A 546 14.88 -1.32 -29.08
N LYS A 547 13.86 -0.45 -29.05
CA LYS A 547 13.88 0.87 -28.41
C LYS A 547 12.81 0.99 -27.33
N VAL A 548 12.30 -0.11 -26.80
CA VAL A 548 11.34 -0.09 -25.68
C VAL A 548 11.95 0.65 -24.50
N GLY A 549 11.21 1.62 -23.97
CA GLY A 549 11.66 2.55 -22.93
C GLY A 549 11.72 4.00 -23.40
N VAL A 550 11.52 4.30 -24.71
CA VAL A 550 11.48 5.68 -25.22
C VAL A 550 10.32 6.45 -24.61
N ALA A 551 9.11 5.90 -24.62
CA ALA A 551 7.93 6.52 -24.00
C ALA A 551 8.13 6.72 -22.49
N TYR A 552 8.70 5.73 -21.81
CA TYR A 552 9.01 5.78 -20.39
C TYR A 552 9.99 6.91 -20.06
N LEU A 553 11.15 6.96 -20.75
CA LEU A 553 12.16 8.00 -20.55
C LEU A 553 11.61 9.38 -20.92
N THR A 554 10.74 9.48 -21.95
CA THR A 554 10.06 10.74 -22.28
C THR A 554 9.22 11.22 -21.11
N ALA A 555 8.42 10.35 -20.49
CA ALA A 555 7.64 10.70 -19.30
C ALA A 555 8.53 11.14 -18.13
N GLN A 556 9.64 10.44 -17.90
CA GLN A 556 10.59 10.84 -16.86
C GLN A 556 11.21 12.22 -17.14
N MET A 557 11.60 12.49 -18.40
CA MET A 557 12.19 13.79 -18.77
C MET A 557 11.21 14.95 -18.63
N LEU A 558 9.90 14.74 -18.76
CA LEU A 558 8.90 15.77 -18.50
C LEU A 558 8.85 16.20 -17.02
N ASN A 559 9.39 15.38 -16.11
CA ASN A 559 9.56 15.73 -14.70
C ASN A 559 10.90 16.41 -14.41
N GLU A 560 11.82 16.49 -15.39
CA GLU A 560 13.18 17.03 -15.24
C GLU A 560 13.30 18.50 -15.66
N GLY A 561 12.29 19.29 -15.33
CA GLY A 561 12.28 20.73 -15.56
C GLY A 561 11.56 21.13 -16.84
N THR A 562 11.53 22.44 -17.06
CA THR A 562 10.93 23.09 -18.23
C THR A 562 11.96 23.98 -18.95
N ALA A 563 11.61 24.53 -20.08
CA ALA A 563 12.48 25.48 -20.77
C ALA A 563 12.87 26.70 -19.90
N SER A 564 12.02 27.05 -18.93
CA SER A 564 12.23 28.20 -18.03
C SER A 564 12.72 27.79 -16.62
N LYS A 565 12.67 26.49 -16.27
CA LYS A 565 13.00 26.01 -14.93
C LYS A 565 13.92 24.80 -14.99
N THR A 566 14.95 24.79 -14.14
CA THR A 566 15.72 23.58 -13.87
C THR A 566 14.84 22.53 -13.16
N PRO A 567 15.28 21.24 -13.08
CA PRO A 567 14.57 20.23 -12.31
C PRO A 567 14.23 20.66 -10.88
N GLU A 568 15.20 21.24 -10.18
CA GLU A 568 15.04 21.76 -8.82
C GLU A 568 14.03 22.91 -8.75
N GLN A 569 14.11 23.87 -9.70
CA GLN A 569 13.19 25.01 -9.74
C GLN A 569 11.75 24.58 -10.05
N LEU A 570 11.56 23.53 -10.86
CA LEU A 570 10.24 22.97 -11.11
C LEU A 570 9.69 22.30 -9.85
N GLU A 571 10.50 21.47 -9.21
CA GLU A 571 10.12 20.79 -7.97
C GLU A 571 9.81 21.79 -6.85
N GLU A 572 10.64 22.82 -6.70
CA GLU A 572 10.38 23.90 -5.76
C GLU A 572 9.07 24.64 -6.07
N ALA A 573 8.80 24.96 -7.34
CA ALA A 573 7.56 25.64 -7.73
C ALA A 573 6.31 24.80 -7.46
N ILE A 574 6.35 23.49 -7.71
CA ILE A 574 5.27 22.55 -7.40
C ILE A 574 5.08 22.47 -5.88
N GLY A 575 6.18 22.28 -5.15
CA GLY A 575 6.16 22.12 -3.69
C GLY A 575 5.66 23.37 -2.95
N GLN A 576 6.00 24.59 -3.42
CA GLN A 576 5.49 25.84 -2.83
C GLN A 576 3.96 25.95 -2.88
N LEU A 577 3.32 25.26 -3.83
CA LEU A 577 1.87 25.17 -3.93
C LEU A 577 1.26 24.10 -3.00
N GLY A 578 2.08 23.36 -2.25
CA GLY A 578 1.64 22.14 -1.58
C GLY A 578 1.06 21.12 -2.56
N ALA A 579 1.55 21.14 -3.81
CA ALA A 579 1.05 20.30 -4.88
C ALA A 579 1.96 19.08 -5.10
N SER A 580 1.38 18.09 -5.76
CA SER A 580 2.11 16.99 -6.41
C SER A 580 1.68 16.97 -7.87
N ILE A 581 2.63 17.05 -8.80
CA ILE A 581 2.39 16.95 -10.25
C ILE A 581 3.45 16.01 -10.80
N ARG A 582 3.02 14.94 -11.48
CA ARG A 582 3.92 13.91 -11.97
C ARG A 582 3.45 13.33 -13.31
N VAL A 583 4.40 13.06 -14.21
CA VAL A 583 4.18 12.35 -15.47
C VAL A 583 4.71 10.92 -15.34
N ALA A 584 3.89 9.95 -15.73
CA ALA A 584 4.24 8.54 -15.73
C ALA A 584 3.81 7.89 -17.06
N CYS A 585 4.48 6.81 -17.43
CA CYS A 585 4.18 6.04 -18.64
C CYS A 585 3.78 4.61 -18.28
N SER A 586 2.72 4.13 -18.93
CA SER A 586 2.29 2.74 -18.92
C SER A 586 2.49 2.10 -20.32
N ARG A 587 2.04 0.86 -20.47
CA ARG A 587 2.03 0.23 -21.81
C ARG A 587 1.23 1.02 -22.83
N GLU A 588 0.05 1.49 -22.45
CA GLU A 588 -0.94 2.05 -23.36
C GLU A 588 -1.07 3.57 -23.30
N SER A 589 -0.58 4.20 -22.24
CA SER A 589 -0.79 5.63 -22.02
C SER A 589 0.37 6.30 -21.30
N MET A 590 0.46 7.61 -21.50
CA MET A 590 1.21 8.52 -20.65
C MET A 590 0.22 9.36 -19.85
N THR A 591 0.44 9.47 -18.55
CA THR A 591 -0.46 10.18 -17.64
C THR A 591 0.30 11.24 -16.88
N LEU A 592 -0.14 12.49 -16.98
CA LEU A 592 0.18 13.54 -16.03
C LEU A 592 -0.90 13.52 -14.95
N SER A 593 -0.54 13.32 -13.69
CA SER A 593 -1.45 13.36 -12.54
C SER A 593 -1.05 14.45 -11.57
N GLY A 594 -2.04 15.04 -10.89
CA GLY A 594 -1.79 16.07 -9.91
C GLY A 594 -2.81 16.11 -8.78
N LEU A 595 -2.32 16.54 -7.62
CA LEU A 595 -3.08 16.88 -6.43
C LEU A 595 -2.61 18.25 -5.95
N CYS A 596 -3.53 19.13 -5.61
CA CYS A 596 -3.19 20.42 -5.02
C CYS A 596 -4.32 20.96 -4.14
N LEU A 597 -4.01 21.98 -3.33
CA LEU A 597 -5.02 22.77 -2.67
C LEU A 597 -5.84 23.57 -3.69
N LYS A 598 -7.16 23.68 -3.48
CA LYS A 598 -8.09 24.42 -4.33
C LYS A 598 -7.60 25.83 -4.68
N LYS A 599 -7.08 26.58 -3.68
CA LYS A 599 -6.56 27.94 -3.85
C LYS A 599 -5.40 28.04 -4.84
N ASN A 600 -4.68 26.94 -5.09
CA ASN A 600 -3.47 26.87 -5.91
C ASN A 600 -3.69 26.26 -7.30
N PHE A 601 -4.93 25.80 -7.63
CA PHE A 601 -5.21 25.06 -8.86
C PHE A 601 -4.82 25.83 -10.13
N ALA A 602 -5.13 27.12 -10.24
CA ALA A 602 -4.76 27.92 -11.43
C ALA A 602 -3.24 27.96 -11.62
N ARG A 603 -2.46 28.13 -10.54
CA ARG A 603 -1.00 28.11 -10.60
C ARG A 603 -0.45 26.72 -10.93
N ALA A 604 -1.10 25.65 -10.42
CA ALA A 604 -0.73 24.29 -10.78
C ALA A 604 -0.91 24.06 -12.29
N MET A 605 -1.98 24.60 -12.90
CA MET A 605 -2.22 24.49 -14.35
C MET A 605 -1.18 25.25 -15.19
N GLU A 606 -0.64 26.36 -14.71
CA GLU A 606 0.49 27.05 -15.36
C GLU A 606 1.76 26.14 -15.41
N LEU A 607 2.04 25.43 -14.30
CA LEU A 607 3.16 24.48 -14.27
C LEU A 607 2.89 23.25 -15.15
N VAL A 608 1.67 22.76 -15.19
CA VAL A 608 1.25 21.68 -16.10
C VAL A 608 1.46 22.09 -17.55
N GLU A 609 1.09 23.32 -17.93
CA GLU A 609 1.33 23.85 -19.28
C GLU A 609 2.82 23.88 -19.60
N GLU A 610 3.65 24.41 -18.70
CA GLU A 610 5.10 24.44 -18.92
C GLU A 610 5.70 23.03 -19.07
N MET A 611 5.28 22.07 -18.23
CA MET A 611 5.76 20.68 -18.31
C MET A 611 5.35 19.99 -19.62
N LEU A 612 4.11 20.21 -20.06
CA LEU A 612 3.59 19.56 -21.27
C LEU A 612 4.06 20.20 -22.55
N LEU A 613 4.21 21.54 -22.61
CA LEU A 613 4.47 22.27 -23.84
C LEU A 613 5.91 22.75 -23.99
N HIS A 614 6.63 22.85 -22.90
CA HIS A 614 7.98 23.43 -22.87
C HIS A 614 8.94 22.58 -22.04
N PRO A 615 9.05 21.26 -22.32
CA PRO A 615 9.94 20.41 -21.58
C PRO A 615 11.41 20.79 -21.76
N ARG A 616 12.20 20.53 -20.72
CA ARG A 616 13.64 20.73 -20.72
C ARG A 616 14.34 19.50 -21.28
N TRP A 617 14.84 19.60 -22.53
CA TRP A 617 15.60 18.53 -23.17
C TRP A 617 17.10 18.68 -22.88
N ASP A 618 17.51 18.36 -21.65
CA ASP A 618 18.87 18.53 -21.18
C ASP A 618 19.64 17.20 -21.18
N GLU A 619 20.82 17.17 -21.77
CA GLU A 619 21.66 15.97 -21.91
C GLU A 619 22.12 15.43 -20.55
N GLN A 620 22.40 16.32 -19.59
CA GLN A 620 22.84 15.88 -18.26
C GLN A 620 21.70 15.23 -17.47
N SER A 621 20.52 15.84 -17.47
CA SER A 621 19.31 15.25 -16.86
C SER A 621 18.95 13.94 -17.52
N PHE A 622 19.03 13.86 -18.86
CA PHE A 622 18.77 12.62 -19.60
C PHE A 622 19.74 11.50 -19.19
N ALA A 623 21.04 11.80 -19.04
CA ALA A 623 22.01 10.80 -18.62
C ALA A 623 21.67 10.23 -17.22
N VAL A 624 21.27 11.08 -16.28
CA VAL A 624 20.87 10.65 -14.91
C VAL A 624 19.60 9.80 -14.95
N VAL A 625 18.57 10.25 -15.66
CA VAL A 625 17.31 9.54 -15.80
C VAL A 625 17.49 8.17 -16.46
N LYS A 626 18.32 8.12 -17.51
CA LYS A 626 18.62 6.88 -18.23
C LYS A 626 19.37 5.88 -17.35
N GLU A 627 20.38 6.32 -16.59
CA GLU A 627 21.13 5.45 -15.68
C GLU A 627 20.23 4.91 -14.56
N ARG A 628 19.40 5.75 -13.98
CA ARG A 628 18.39 5.34 -13.00
C ARG A 628 17.43 4.28 -13.58
N ALA A 629 16.99 4.47 -14.82
CA ALA A 629 16.11 3.50 -15.49
C ALA A 629 16.80 2.14 -15.71
N ILE A 630 18.09 2.16 -16.10
CA ILE A 630 18.89 0.94 -16.26
C ILE A 630 19.02 0.22 -14.91
N ASP A 631 19.28 0.95 -13.86
CA ASP A 631 19.44 0.38 -12.53
C ASP A 631 18.15 -0.24 -11.99
N ASN A 632 17.02 0.44 -12.19
CA ASN A 632 15.70 -0.09 -11.85
C ASN A 632 15.41 -1.41 -12.62
N VAL A 633 15.81 -1.51 -13.90
CA VAL A 633 15.66 -2.75 -14.68
C VAL A 633 16.54 -3.86 -14.10
N ARG A 634 17.77 -3.55 -13.70
CA ARG A 634 18.67 -4.52 -13.06
C ARG A 634 18.12 -5.01 -11.71
N GLN A 635 17.62 -4.11 -10.89
CA GLN A 635 17.03 -4.48 -9.60
C GLN A 635 15.81 -5.37 -9.79
N ARG A 636 14.89 -5.02 -10.68
CA ARG A 636 13.72 -5.86 -10.97
C ARG A 636 14.08 -7.25 -11.51
N ALA A 637 15.21 -7.38 -12.16
CA ALA A 637 15.72 -8.69 -12.61
C ALA A 637 16.16 -9.61 -11.46
N THR A 638 16.19 -9.13 -10.22
CA THR A 638 16.46 -9.92 -9.01
C THR A 638 15.21 -10.19 -8.18
N GLU A 639 14.04 -9.73 -8.59
CA GLU A 639 12.77 -9.92 -7.88
C GLU A 639 11.99 -11.10 -8.46
N PRO A 640 11.66 -12.15 -7.69
CA PRO A 640 10.99 -13.35 -8.22
C PRO A 640 9.68 -13.05 -8.95
N GLU A 641 8.86 -12.13 -8.44
CA GLU A 641 7.62 -11.69 -9.07
C GLU A 641 7.88 -11.03 -10.43
N ALA A 642 8.81 -10.08 -10.51
CA ALA A 642 9.15 -9.38 -11.74
C ALA A 642 9.75 -10.32 -12.79
N ILE A 643 10.53 -11.32 -12.36
CA ILE A 643 11.06 -12.38 -13.22
C ILE A 643 9.92 -13.22 -13.77
N ALA A 644 9.01 -13.69 -12.91
CA ALA A 644 7.86 -14.49 -13.31
C ALA A 644 6.99 -13.75 -14.33
N GLN A 645 6.67 -12.47 -14.06
CA GLN A 645 5.89 -11.64 -14.97
C GLN A 645 6.57 -11.45 -16.34
N SER A 646 7.88 -11.18 -16.36
CA SER A 646 8.65 -11.04 -17.60
C SER A 646 8.64 -12.32 -18.44
N VAL A 647 8.82 -13.47 -17.79
CA VAL A 647 8.81 -14.78 -18.47
C VAL A 647 7.40 -15.11 -18.96
N PHE A 648 6.39 -14.83 -18.18
CA PHE A 648 4.98 -15.01 -18.52
C PHE A 648 4.58 -14.15 -19.73
N ASP A 649 4.90 -12.86 -19.73
CA ASP A 649 4.58 -11.95 -20.84
C ASP A 649 5.22 -12.40 -22.15
N LYS A 650 6.47 -12.85 -22.11
CA LYS A 650 7.19 -13.39 -23.28
C LYS A 650 6.60 -14.71 -23.78
N ALA A 651 6.15 -15.55 -22.87
CA ALA A 651 5.48 -16.79 -23.23
C ALA A 651 4.11 -16.54 -23.86
N LEU A 652 3.40 -15.52 -23.39
CA LEU A 652 2.03 -15.21 -23.79
C LEU A 652 1.95 -14.39 -25.07
N TYR A 653 2.82 -13.37 -25.21
CA TYR A 653 2.79 -12.40 -26.32
C TYR A 653 3.90 -12.62 -27.36
N GLY A 654 4.86 -13.52 -27.08
CA GLY A 654 5.99 -13.78 -27.96
C GLY A 654 7.16 -12.81 -27.76
N THR A 655 8.38 -13.30 -27.91
CA THR A 655 9.62 -12.55 -27.63
C THR A 655 9.91 -11.39 -28.57
N GLY A 656 9.15 -11.20 -29.63
CA GLY A 656 9.27 -10.10 -30.59
C GLY A 656 8.19 -9.03 -30.44
N SER A 657 7.20 -9.27 -29.59
CA SER A 657 6.11 -8.35 -29.37
C SER A 657 6.48 -7.27 -28.36
N VAL A 658 6.10 -6.03 -28.61
CA VAL A 658 6.21 -4.94 -27.65
C VAL A 658 5.40 -5.23 -26.38
N LEU A 659 4.29 -5.99 -26.49
CA LEU A 659 3.46 -6.40 -25.36
C LEU A 659 4.20 -7.31 -24.37
N SER A 660 5.25 -8.02 -24.81
CA SER A 660 6.04 -8.90 -23.97
C SER A 660 7.09 -8.17 -23.12
N GLU A 661 7.29 -6.89 -23.37
CA GLU A 661 8.31 -6.10 -22.66
C GLU A 661 7.68 -5.24 -21.55
N ASN A 662 8.50 -4.85 -20.59
CA ASN A 662 8.10 -3.91 -19.56
C ASN A 662 8.16 -2.47 -20.10
N PRO A 663 7.28 -1.57 -19.69
CA PRO A 663 7.34 -0.17 -20.11
C PRO A 663 8.67 0.53 -19.88
N SER A 664 9.41 0.17 -18.83
CA SER A 664 10.74 0.71 -18.57
C SER A 664 11.83 0.16 -19.52
N GLY A 665 11.49 -0.77 -20.39
CA GLY A 665 12.41 -1.38 -21.35
C GLY A 665 13.33 -2.44 -20.75
N THR A 666 14.43 -2.69 -21.47
CA THR A 666 15.52 -3.59 -21.06
C THR A 666 16.81 -2.80 -20.95
N GLU A 667 17.82 -3.34 -20.26
CA GLU A 667 19.13 -2.69 -20.20
C GLU A 667 19.68 -2.38 -21.60
N ALA A 668 19.56 -3.34 -22.53
CA ALA A 668 20.06 -3.19 -23.91
C ALA A 668 19.29 -2.10 -24.69
N SER A 669 17.95 -2.06 -24.57
CA SER A 669 17.16 -1.03 -25.23
C SER A 669 17.44 0.36 -24.67
N LEU A 670 17.48 0.49 -23.34
CA LEU A 670 17.79 1.74 -22.66
C LEU A 670 19.17 2.28 -23.04
N GLN A 671 20.20 1.42 -23.09
CA GLN A 671 21.55 1.83 -23.54
C GLN A 671 21.53 2.41 -24.95
N SER A 672 20.69 1.90 -25.84
CA SER A 672 20.59 2.34 -27.25
C SER A 672 19.79 3.64 -27.45
N ILE A 673 18.94 4.04 -26.50
CA ILE A 673 18.06 5.21 -26.58
C ILE A 673 18.88 6.49 -26.44
N THR A 674 18.57 7.49 -27.26
CA THR A 674 19.18 8.82 -27.26
C THR A 674 18.15 9.90 -26.90
N LEU A 675 18.60 11.08 -26.54
CA LEU A 675 17.72 12.22 -26.28
C LEU A 675 16.89 12.63 -27.51
N ASP A 676 17.45 12.43 -28.72
CA ASP A 676 16.73 12.72 -29.97
C ASP A 676 15.61 11.72 -30.23
N ASP A 677 15.73 10.47 -29.78
CA ASP A 677 14.60 9.50 -29.84
C ASP A 677 13.41 10.00 -29.00
N LEU A 678 13.68 10.58 -27.82
CA LEU A 678 12.66 11.13 -26.94
C LEU A 678 11.96 12.35 -27.57
N LYS A 679 12.76 13.28 -28.14
CA LYS A 679 12.23 14.44 -28.84
C LYS A 679 11.35 14.02 -30.02
N ALA A 680 11.78 13.06 -30.81
CA ALA A 680 11.01 12.52 -31.93
C ALA A 680 9.69 11.91 -31.44
N PHE A 681 9.71 11.09 -30.39
CA PHE A 681 8.51 10.52 -29.76
C PHE A 681 7.56 11.64 -29.30
N TYR A 682 8.05 12.64 -28.61
CA TYR A 682 7.27 13.79 -28.16
C TYR A 682 6.63 14.53 -29.35
N ASP A 683 7.41 14.81 -30.38
CA ASP A 683 6.91 15.49 -31.57
C ASP A 683 5.88 14.67 -32.36
N GLU A 684 5.99 13.34 -32.39
CA GLU A 684 5.07 12.47 -33.10
C GLU A 684 3.79 12.11 -32.32
N CYS A 685 3.86 12.09 -30.97
CA CYS A 685 2.83 11.48 -30.13
C CYS A 685 2.04 12.48 -29.28
N PHE A 686 2.55 13.70 -29.02
CA PHE A 686 1.85 14.65 -28.15
C PHE A 686 0.90 15.57 -28.90
N SER A 687 -0.39 15.48 -28.60
CA SER A 687 -1.43 16.35 -29.18
C SER A 687 -2.66 16.40 -28.26
N PRO A 688 -3.33 17.56 -28.18
CA PRO A 688 -4.58 17.66 -27.42
C PRO A 688 -5.70 16.77 -28.02
N LYS A 689 -5.61 16.35 -29.27
CA LYS A 689 -6.58 15.43 -29.91
C LYS A 689 -6.64 14.06 -29.22
N VAL A 690 -5.54 13.62 -28.64
CA VAL A 690 -5.45 12.34 -27.91
C VAL A 690 -5.35 12.52 -26.39
N ALA A 691 -5.40 13.77 -25.93
CA ALA A 691 -5.38 14.11 -24.51
C ALA A 691 -6.80 14.14 -23.93
N ARG A 692 -6.95 13.56 -22.76
CA ARG A 692 -8.18 13.53 -21.98
C ARG A 692 -7.88 13.96 -20.57
N MET A 693 -8.60 14.97 -20.09
CA MET A 693 -8.45 15.40 -18.69
C MET A 693 -9.60 14.84 -17.86
N SER A 694 -9.24 14.29 -16.71
CA SER A 694 -10.15 13.94 -15.64
C SER A 694 -9.92 14.89 -14.46
N PHE A 695 -11.00 15.37 -13.84
CA PHE A 695 -10.98 16.40 -12.81
C PHE A 695 -11.95 16.09 -11.68
N VAL A 696 -11.52 16.22 -10.43
CA VAL A 696 -12.38 16.13 -9.25
C VAL A 696 -11.98 17.23 -8.26
N GLY A 697 -12.91 18.11 -7.93
CA GLY A 697 -12.64 19.22 -7.00
C GLY A 697 -13.77 20.22 -6.92
N GLY A 698 -13.66 21.16 -6.00
CA GLY A 698 -14.71 22.15 -5.70
C GLY A 698 -14.77 23.33 -6.69
N PHE A 699 -14.79 23.03 -8.00
CA PHE A 699 -14.92 24.00 -9.08
C PHE A 699 -16.03 23.59 -10.05
N THR A 700 -16.75 24.56 -10.57
CA THR A 700 -17.67 24.37 -11.68
C THR A 700 -16.93 24.12 -13.00
N GLN A 701 -17.60 23.48 -13.96
CA GLN A 701 -17.04 23.26 -15.31
C GLN A 701 -16.42 24.52 -15.90
N SER A 702 -17.12 25.66 -15.84
CA SER A 702 -16.67 26.95 -16.40
C SER A 702 -15.39 27.48 -15.74
N GLU A 703 -15.23 27.27 -14.42
CA GLU A 703 -14.02 27.69 -13.71
C GLU A 703 -12.82 26.81 -14.10
N VAL A 704 -13.04 25.50 -14.30
CA VAL A 704 -11.99 24.58 -14.78
C VAL A 704 -11.57 25.00 -16.19
N GLU A 705 -12.51 25.16 -17.12
CA GLU A 705 -12.24 25.60 -18.49
C GLU A 705 -11.46 26.93 -18.54
N LYS A 706 -11.81 27.87 -17.67
CA LYS A 706 -11.10 29.14 -17.53
C LYS A 706 -9.66 28.95 -17.06
N SER A 707 -9.43 28.05 -16.11
CA SER A 707 -8.07 27.75 -15.62
C SER A 707 -7.20 27.08 -16.67
N LEU A 708 -7.81 26.44 -17.67
CA LEU A 708 -7.14 25.78 -18.79
C LEU A 708 -7.03 26.65 -20.06
N ALA A 709 -7.48 27.88 -20.02
CA ALA A 709 -7.55 28.72 -21.22
C ALA A 709 -6.16 28.94 -21.88
N SER A 710 -5.11 29.11 -21.08
CA SER A 710 -3.73 29.25 -21.56
C SER A 710 -3.27 27.97 -22.23
N LEU A 711 -3.35 26.83 -21.57
CA LEU A 711 -2.99 25.52 -22.11
C LEU A 711 -3.75 25.24 -23.42
N THR A 712 -5.06 25.54 -23.47
CA THR A 712 -5.87 25.36 -24.67
C THR A 712 -5.41 26.22 -25.84
N GLY A 713 -5.04 27.48 -25.56
CA GLY A 713 -4.58 28.43 -26.59
C GLY A 713 -3.19 28.11 -27.12
N ASN A 714 -2.32 27.56 -26.28
CA ASN A 714 -0.90 27.33 -26.57
C ASN A 714 -0.58 25.91 -27.06
N TRP A 715 -1.52 24.96 -26.95
CA TRP A 715 -1.33 23.58 -27.40
C TRP A 715 -2.06 23.30 -28.72
N PRO A 716 -1.37 23.44 -29.88
CA PRO A 716 -2.00 23.25 -31.19
C PRO A 716 -2.32 21.78 -31.44
N ALA A 717 -3.51 21.55 -32.03
CA ALA A 717 -3.92 20.22 -32.43
C ALA A 717 -3.12 19.73 -33.64
N LYS A 718 -2.64 18.50 -33.58
CA LYS A 718 -1.97 17.82 -34.70
C LYS A 718 -2.40 16.36 -34.75
N ASP A 719 -2.26 15.71 -35.89
CA ASP A 719 -2.44 14.28 -36.02
C ASP A 719 -1.22 13.57 -35.39
N VAL A 720 -1.46 12.46 -34.73
CA VAL A 720 -0.44 11.67 -34.00
C VAL A 720 -0.48 10.22 -34.44
N ARG A 721 0.66 9.56 -34.31
CA ARG A 721 0.80 8.14 -34.60
C ARG A 721 -0.09 7.34 -33.65
N GLN A 722 -0.73 6.29 -34.15
CA GLN A 722 -1.52 5.35 -33.35
C GLN A 722 -0.77 4.01 -33.24
N PRO A 723 -0.95 3.26 -32.14
CA PRO A 723 -0.31 1.95 -32.02
C PRO A 723 -0.90 0.98 -33.07
N GLU A 724 0.00 0.30 -33.78
CA GLU A 724 -0.34 -0.78 -34.71
C GLU A 724 0.09 -2.10 -34.04
N ILE A 725 -0.82 -2.71 -33.29
CA ILE A 725 -0.61 -4.01 -32.67
C ILE A 725 -1.14 -5.08 -33.60
N GLY A 726 -0.21 -5.90 -34.15
CA GLY A 726 -0.60 -7.05 -34.98
C GLY A 726 -1.36 -8.08 -34.15
N GLU A 727 -2.29 -8.79 -34.76
CA GLU A 727 -2.86 -9.99 -34.19
C GLU A 727 -1.74 -11.05 -34.11
N ASP A 728 -1.17 -11.25 -32.92
CA ASP A 728 -0.20 -12.31 -32.71
C ASP A 728 -0.92 -13.67 -32.76
N GLY A 729 -0.83 -14.31 -33.91
CA GLY A 729 -1.61 -15.47 -34.35
C GLY A 729 -1.23 -16.82 -33.72
N THR A 730 -0.51 -16.86 -32.60
CA THR A 730 -0.23 -18.11 -31.90
C THR A 730 -0.61 -18.01 -30.46
N GLU A 731 -1.72 -18.65 -30.08
CA GLU A 731 -1.92 -18.99 -28.69
C GLU A 731 -0.83 -20.01 -28.28
N PRO A 732 0.01 -19.71 -27.30
CA PRO A 732 0.92 -20.73 -26.78
C PRO A 732 0.06 -21.82 -26.14
N ALA A 733 0.16 -23.06 -26.61
CA ALA A 733 -0.29 -24.21 -25.87
C ALA A 733 0.34 -24.17 -24.47
N GLY A 734 -0.39 -24.59 -23.46
CA GLY A 734 0.05 -24.53 -22.06
C GLY A 734 1.51 -24.92 -21.88
N LYS A 735 2.32 -24.03 -21.33
CA LYS A 735 3.73 -24.21 -21.11
C LYS A 735 4.03 -24.22 -19.63
N VAL A 736 4.92 -25.10 -19.19
CA VAL A 736 5.44 -25.07 -17.83
C VAL A 736 6.88 -24.57 -17.86
N LEU A 737 7.11 -23.41 -17.32
CA LEU A 737 8.40 -22.72 -17.32
C LEU A 737 8.93 -22.62 -15.89
N PHE A 738 10.12 -23.13 -15.66
CA PHE A 738 10.77 -23.03 -14.36
C PHE A 738 12.00 -22.12 -14.46
N VAL A 739 12.07 -21.12 -13.61
CA VAL A 739 13.23 -20.23 -13.49
C VAL A 739 13.98 -20.60 -12.22
N ASP A 740 15.24 -20.99 -12.36
CA ASP A 740 16.10 -21.27 -11.21
C ASP A 740 16.47 -19.99 -10.48
N TYR A 741 16.12 -19.95 -9.19
CA TYR A 741 16.45 -18.87 -8.26
C TYR A 741 17.10 -19.50 -7.02
N PRO A 742 18.42 -19.72 -7.05
CA PRO A 742 19.13 -20.48 -6.02
C PRO A 742 18.99 -19.89 -4.62
N GLY A 743 18.71 -20.75 -3.64
CA GLY A 743 18.57 -20.38 -2.24
C GLY A 743 17.24 -19.69 -1.88
N ALA A 744 16.30 -19.58 -2.83
CA ALA A 744 14.98 -19.02 -2.56
C ALA A 744 14.22 -19.86 -1.53
N ARG A 745 13.80 -19.22 -0.44
CA ARG A 745 13.02 -19.86 0.63
C ARG A 745 11.53 -19.95 0.31
N GLN A 746 11.10 -19.29 -0.75
CA GLN A 746 9.77 -19.38 -1.34
C GLN A 746 9.86 -19.59 -2.84
N SER A 747 8.82 -20.17 -3.43
CA SER A 747 8.61 -20.20 -4.87
C SER A 747 7.50 -19.25 -5.25
N TYR A 748 7.75 -18.42 -6.27
CA TYR A 748 6.69 -17.60 -6.86
C TYR A 748 6.03 -18.38 -8.00
N VAL A 749 4.72 -18.56 -7.92
CA VAL A 749 3.90 -19.29 -8.89
C VAL A 749 2.97 -18.30 -9.60
N LEU A 750 3.03 -18.27 -10.93
CA LEU A 750 2.16 -17.46 -11.79
C LEU A 750 1.56 -18.35 -12.88
N ILE A 751 0.24 -18.42 -12.92
CA ILE A 751 -0.52 -19.28 -13.86
C ILE A 751 -1.52 -18.39 -14.59
N GLY A 752 -1.58 -18.46 -15.92
CA GLY A 752 -2.53 -17.63 -16.64
C GLY A 752 -2.57 -17.80 -18.15
N SER A 753 -3.44 -17.03 -18.79
CA SER A 753 -3.73 -17.09 -20.22
C SER A 753 -4.09 -15.70 -20.77
N LYS A 754 -4.17 -15.56 -22.13
CA LYS A 754 -4.74 -14.36 -22.75
C LYS A 754 -6.20 -14.19 -22.35
N ALA A 755 -6.65 -12.95 -22.23
CA ALA A 755 -8.02 -12.58 -21.90
C ALA A 755 -8.59 -11.53 -22.85
N MET A 756 -9.78 -11.02 -22.53
CA MET A 756 -10.49 -10.03 -23.34
C MET A 756 -10.09 -8.59 -23.02
N PRO A 757 -10.16 -7.66 -23.98
CA PRO A 757 -9.97 -6.25 -23.72
C PRO A 757 -11.11 -5.63 -22.90
N MET A 758 -10.82 -4.50 -22.24
CA MET A 758 -11.78 -3.77 -21.38
C MET A 758 -13.08 -3.41 -22.07
N ARG A 759 -13.07 -3.21 -23.39
CA ARG A 759 -14.27 -2.88 -24.18
C ARG A 759 -15.12 -4.10 -24.54
N SER A 760 -14.65 -5.31 -24.26
CA SER A 760 -15.44 -6.52 -24.52
C SER A 760 -16.70 -6.55 -23.67
N PRO A 761 -17.83 -7.05 -24.22
CA PRO A 761 -19.01 -7.35 -23.41
C PRO A 761 -18.74 -8.32 -22.25
N GLU A 762 -17.72 -9.16 -22.39
CA GLU A 762 -17.31 -10.17 -21.40
C GLU A 762 -16.41 -9.60 -20.30
N ALA A 763 -15.94 -8.34 -20.42
CA ALA A 763 -14.98 -7.77 -19.49
C ALA A 763 -15.52 -7.69 -18.05
N TYR A 764 -16.75 -7.25 -17.87
CA TYR A 764 -17.36 -7.21 -16.54
C TYR A 764 -17.86 -8.57 -16.05
N PRO A 765 -18.48 -9.43 -16.86
CA PRO A 765 -18.69 -10.83 -16.55
C PRO A 765 -17.46 -11.57 -16.05
N ALA A 766 -16.27 -11.30 -16.61
CA ALA A 766 -15.01 -11.87 -16.13
C ALA A 766 -14.65 -11.40 -14.70
N VAL A 767 -14.92 -10.15 -14.36
CA VAL A 767 -14.77 -9.65 -12.97
C VAL A 767 -15.72 -10.41 -12.04
N ILE A 768 -16.97 -10.62 -12.47
CA ILE A 768 -17.97 -11.34 -11.66
C ILE A 768 -17.53 -12.77 -11.36
N VAL A 769 -17.09 -13.52 -12.38
CA VAL A 769 -16.69 -14.92 -12.15
C VAL A 769 -15.37 -15.04 -11.39
N ASN A 770 -14.50 -14.05 -11.47
CA ASN A 770 -13.24 -14.04 -10.71
C ASN A 770 -13.43 -13.76 -9.21
N ASP A 771 -14.53 -13.13 -8.82
CA ASP A 771 -14.78 -12.74 -7.44
C ASP A 771 -14.63 -13.93 -6.47
N LYS A 772 -15.33 -15.05 -6.73
CA LYS A 772 -15.22 -16.25 -5.88
C LYS A 772 -13.91 -17.00 -6.07
N LEU A 773 -13.23 -16.87 -7.20
CA LEU A 773 -11.99 -17.60 -7.47
C LEU A 773 -10.80 -17.05 -6.68
N GLY A 774 -10.52 -15.76 -6.82
CA GLY A 774 -9.29 -15.22 -6.26
C GLY A 774 -9.26 -13.69 -6.08
N ALA A 775 -10.42 -12.98 -6.12
CA ALA A 775 -10.42 -11.52 -6.05
C ALA A 775 -10.21 -10.96 -4.63
N SER A 776 -10.44 -11.75 -3.60
CA SER A 776 -10.44 -11.29 -2.20
C SER A 776 -9.94 -12.37 -1.24
N SER A 777 -9.82 -12.00 0.03
CA SER A 777 -9.52 -12.94 1.12
C SER A 777 -10.65 -13.94 1.43
N GLY A 778 -11.85 -13.74 0.90
CA GLY A 778 -12.97 -14.69 0.95
C GLY A 778 -13.03 -15.66 -0.24
N SER A 779 -12.08 -15.57 -1.17
CA SER A 779 -12.03 -16.37 -2.38
C SER A 779 -11.46 -17.79 -2.17
N LEU A 780 -11.69 -18.68 -3.13
CA LEU A 780 -11.26 -20.10 -3.07
C LEU A 780 -9.73 -20.24 -2.99
N LEU A 781 -8.98 -19.50 -3.79
CA LEU A 781 -7.52 -19.57 -3.77
C LEU A 781 -6.96 -19.20 -2.40
N PHE A 782 -7.45 -18.10 -1.83
CA PHE A 782 -7.02 -17.66 -0.51
C PHE A 782 -7.48 -18.63 0.58
N GLU A 783 -8.73 -19.09 0.53
CA GLU A 783 -9.30 -20.04 1.49
C GLU A 783 -8.49 -21.35 1.53
N ILE A 784 -8.18 -21.91 0.37
CA ILE A 784 -7.52 -23.22 0.30
C ILE A 784 -6.04 -23.11 0.61
N LEU A 785 -5.28 -22.26 -0.09
CA LEU A 785 -3.82 -22.21 0.05
C LEU A 785 -3.38 -21.58 1.38
N ARG A 786 -4.05 -20.50 1.83
CA ARG A 786 -3.70 -19.82 3.08
C ARG A 786 -4.44 -20.40 4.28
N LEU A 787 -5.78 -20.37 4.26
CA LEU A 787 -6.56 -20.65 5.47
C LEU A 787 -6.64 -22.14 5.81
N GLN A 788 -6.70 -23.03 4.80
CA GLN A 788 -6.76 -24.48 5.04
C GLN A 788 -5.37 -25.10 5.15
N HIS A 789 -4.41 -24.70 4.33
CA HIS A 789 -3.09 -25.33 4.26
C HIS A 789 -1.97 -24.54 4.91
N GLY A 790 -2.06 -23.21 5.00
CA GLY A 790 -0.97 -22.37 5.53
C GLY A 790 0.26 -22.31 4.62
N TYR A 791 0.13 -22.59 3.32
CA TYR A 791 1.25 -22.67 2.38
C TYR A 791 1.77 -21.31 1.93
N THR A 792 0.97 -20.28 2.10
CA THR A 792 1.25 -18.92 1.65
C THR A 792 0.66 -17.88 2.60
N TYR A 793 1.16 -16.64 2.49
CA TYR A 793 0.51 -15.46 3.05
C TYR A 793 -0.76 -15.08 2.27
N GLY A 794 -0.82 -15.36 0.94
CA GLY A 794 -2.00 -15.12 0.13
C GLY A 794 -1.89 -15.69 -1.28
N ALA A 795 -3.03 -16.11 -1.83
CA ALA A 795 -3.17 -16.57 -3.21
C ALA A 795 -4.37 -15.88 -3.85
N TYR A 796 -4.17 -15.30 -5.03
CA TYR A 796 -5.14 -14.43 -5.69
C TYR A 796 -5.25 -14.70 -7.17
N SER A 797 -6.31 -14.21 -7.80
CA SER A 797 -6.44 -14.15 -9.26
C SER A 797 -7.10 -12.84 -9.70
N HIS A 798 -6.76 -12.41 -10.91
CA HIS A 798 -7.35 -11.22 -11.50
C HIS A 798 -7.28 -11.24 -13.03
N PHE A 799 -8.13 -10.43 -13.66
CA PHE A 799 -8.05 -10.12 -15.08
C PHE A 799 -7.36 -8.76 -15.26
N VAL A 800 -6.27 -8.74 -16.00
CA VAL A 800 -5.69 -7.49 -16.52
C VAL A 800 -6.41 -7.15 -17.80
N GLN A 801 -7.08 -6.00 -17.83
CA GLN A 801 -7.92 -5.57 -18.96
C GLN A 801 -7.48 -4.18 -19.44
N GLY A 802 -6.74 -4.13 -20.52
CA GLY A 802 -6.37 -2.93 -21.26
C GLY A 802 -7.16 -2.82 -22.58
N ASN A 803 -6.65 -2.04 -23.52
CA ASN A 803 -7.10 -2.09 -24.91
C ASN A 803 -6.40 -3.21 -25.69
N TYR A 804 -5.14 -3.49 -25.38
CA TYR A 804 -4.25 -4.41 -26.10
C TYR A 804 -3.57 -5.45 -25.18
N TYR A 805 -3.21 -5.05 -23.94
CA TYR A 805 -2.57 -5.94 -22.99
C TYR A 805 -3.61 -6.55 -22.04
N ASN A 806 -3.95 -7.81 -22.29
CA ASN A 806 -5.08 -8.48 -21.63
C ASN A 806 -4.72 -9.91 -21.28
N ASN A 807 -4.83 -10.26 -20.01
CA ASN A 807 -4.59 -11.62 -19.54
C ASN A 807 -5.33 -11.91 -18.23
N PHE A 808 -5.48 -13.19 -17.94
CA PHE A 808 -5.88 -13.71 -16.65
C PHE A 808 -4.62 -14.19 -15.92
N GLN A 809 -4.53 -13.93 -14.62
CA GLN A 809 -3.45 -14.38 -13.76
C GLN A 809 -3.99 -14.93 -12.46
N ALA A 810 -3.46 -16.10 -12.04
CA ALA A 810 -3.57 -16.65 -10.70
C ALA A 810 -2.16 -16.79 -10.14
N LEU A 811 -1.91 -16.28 -8.94
CA LEU A 811 -0.56 -16.10 -8.41
C LEU A 811 -0.47 -16.30 -6.90
N SER A 812 0.70 -16.72 -6.46
CA SER A 812 1.05 -16.82 -5.04
C SER A 812 2.56 -16.94 -4.84
N SER A 813 3.05 -16.42 -3.73
CA SER A 813 4.35 -16.75 -3.17
C SER A 813 4.15 -17.82 -2.11
N VAL A 814 4.67 -19.03 -2.33
CA VAL A 814 4.46 -20.20 -1.47
C VAL A 814 5.77 -20.64 -0.82
N GLN A 815 5.70 -21.25 0.35
CA GLN A 815 6.87 -21.83 1.00
C GLN A 815 7.54 -22.86 0.07
N ALA A 816 8.87 -22.82 -0.05
CA ALA A 816 9.60 -23.65 -1.00
C ALA A 816 9.27 -25.14 -0.87
N ILE A 817 9.22 -25.68 0.36
CA ILE A 817 8.98 -27.11 0.61
C ILE A 817 7.60 -27.63 0.22
N VAL A 818 6.64 -26.73 -0.07
CA VAL A 818 5.26 -27.09 -0.50
C VAL A 818 4.95 -26.57 -1.90
N THR A 819 6.00 -26.33 -2.73
CA THR A 819 5.80 -25.83 -4.10
C THR A 819 5.01 -26.81 -4.96
N GLU A 820 5.34 -28.11 -4.89
CA GLU A 820 4.66 -29.19 -5.63
C GLU A 820 3.18 -29.23 -5.26
N GLU A 821 2.86 -29.28 -3.97
CA GLU A 821 1.51 -29.34 -3.44
C GLU A 821 0.70 -28.08 -3.80
N SER A 822 1.35 -26.92 -3.73
CA SER A 822 0.69 -25.66 -4.08
C SER A 822 0.32 -25.60 -5.56
N VAL A 823 1.22 -26.01 -6.46
CA VAL A 823 0.95 -26.07 -7.90
C VAL A 823 -0.14 -27.11 -8.20
N ALA A 824 -0.16 -28.24 -7.49
CA ALA A 824 -1.23 -29.23 -7.60
C ALA A 824 -2.58 -28.65 -7.19
N LEU A 825 -2.65 -27.91 -6.07
CA LEU A 825 -3.85 -27.22 -5.63
C LEU A 825 -4.35 -26.19 -6.64
N PHE A 826 -3.46 -25.36 -7.20
CA PHE A 826 -3.83 -24.44 -8.28
C PHE A 826 -4.45 -25.17 -9.46
N ARG A 827 -3.80 -26.27 -9.92
CA ARG A 827 -4.35 -27.11 -11.00
C ARG A 827 -5.76 -27.59 -10.66
N ASP A 828 -5.94 -28.18 -9.51
CA ASP A 828 -7.18 -28.82 -9.11
C ASP A 828 -8.30 -27.78 -9.00
N ILE A 829 -8.05 -26.63 -8.39
CA ILE A 829 -9.00 -25.52 -8.26
C ILE A 829 -9.39 -24.97 -9.64
N LEU A 830 -8.40 -24.60 -10.46
CA LEU A 830 -8.65 -23.96 -11.76
C LEU A 830 -9.34 -24.93 -12.73
N SER A 831 -8.96 -26.23 -12.73
CA SER A 831 -9.57 -27.23 -13.62
C SER A 831 -11.00 -27.56 -13.26
N SER A 832 -11.34 -27.57 -11.95
CA SER A 832 -12.72 -27.88 -11.50
C SER A 832 -13.63 -26.66 -11.47
N TYR A 833 -13.08 -25.44 -11.48
CA TYR A 833 -13.81 -24.21 -11.18
C TYR A 833 -15.11 -24.03 -11.99
N GLY A 834 -15.06 -24.28 -13.30
CA GLY A 834 -16.25 -24.17 -14.17
C GLY A 834 -17.34 -25.18 -13.83
N ALA A 835 -16.97 -26.41 -13.44
CA ALA A 835 -17.91 -27.43 -13.01
C ALA A 835 -18.52 -27.10 -11.65
N ASP A 836 -17.69 -26.63 -10.71
CA ASP A 836 -18.06 -26.34 -9.34
C ASP A 836 -18.80 -25.01 -9.17
N TYR A 837 -18.68 -24.09 -10.15
CA TYR A 837 -19.35 -22.78 -10.11
C TYR A 837 -20.87 -22.95 -10.08
N SER A 838 -21.48 -22.61 -8.97
CA SER A 838 -22.90 -22.87 -8.67
C SER A 838 -23.74 -21.60 -8.71
N GLN A 839 -25.07 -21.77 -8.77
CA GLN A 839 -26.00 -20.65 -8.61
C GLN A 839 -25.80 -19.94 -7.27
N GLU A 840 -25.47 -20.68 -6.22
CA GLU A 840 -25.19 -20.10 -4.90
C GLU A 840 -23.98 -19.19 -4.93
N PHE A 841 -22.88 -19.57 -5.61
CA PHE A 841 -21.72 -18.71 -5.79
C PHE A 841 -22.07 -17.44 -6.55
N LEU A 842 -22.78 -17.56 -7.66
CA LEU A 842 -23.22 -16.41 -8.46
C LEU A 842 -24.11 -15.44 -7.65
N ASP A 843 -25.04 -15.98 -6.85
CA ASP A 843 -25.95 -15.15 -6.06
C ASP A 843 -25.21 -14.44 -4.90
N ARG A 844 -24.23 -15.11 -4.27
CA ARG A 844 -23.37 -14.48 -3.25
C ARG A 844 -22.51 -13.38 -3.85
N THR A 845 -21.81 -13.64 -4.95
CA THR A 845 -21.01 -12.64 -5.68
C THR A 845 -21.87 -11.46 -6.11
N ARG A 846 -23.07 -11.72 -6.66
CA ARG A 846 -24.02 -10.68 -7.05
C ARG A 846 -24.36 -9.76 -5.88
N GLN A 847 -24.70 -10.33 -4.73
CA GLN A 847 -25.02 -9.56 -3.52
C GLN A 847 -23.80 -8.76 -3.04
N ALA A 848 -22.63 -9.38 -2.95
CA ALA A 848 -21.41 -8.72 -2.50
C ALA A 848 -21.02 -7.55 -3.40
N LEU A 849 -20.93 -7.76 -4.72
CA LEU A 849 -20.52 -6.73 -5.66
C LEU A 849 -21.53 -5.57 -5.77
N LEU A 850 -22.85 -5.84 -5.72
CA LEU A 850 -23.85 -4.78 -5.66
C LEU A 850 -23.69 -3.90 -4.43
N ARG A 851 -23.27 -4.46 -3.33
CA ARG A 851 -23.02 -3.72 -2.09
C ARG A 851 -21.70 -2.96 -2.13
N THR A 852 -20.63 -3.58 -2.66
CA THR A 852 -19.32 -2.93 -2.85
C THR A 852 -19.41 -1.69 -3.73
N MET A 853 -20.28 -1.73 -4.77
CA MET A 853 -20.49 -0.59 -5.66
C MET A 853 -20.92 0.69 -4.93
N ASN A 854 -21.61 0.57 -3.81
CA ASN A 854 -22.14 1.72 -3.05
C ASN A 854 -21.04 2.59 -2.42
N GLY A 855 -19.89 2.02 -2.05
CA GLY A 855 -18.73 2.74 -1.50
C GLY A 855 -17.66 3.08 -2.55
N SER A 856 -17.88 2.74 -3.84
CA SER A 856 -16.82 2.83 -4.86
C SER A 856 -16.45 4.25 -5.27
N PHE A 857 -17.18 5.27 -4.83
CA PHE A 857 -16.99 6.67 -5.27
C PHE A 857 -16.80 7.63 -4.08
N GLU A 858 -16.50 7.12 -2.93
CA GLU A 858 -16.34 7.88 -1.68
C GLU A 858 -15.25 8.96 -1.78
N THR A 859 -14.09 8.65 -2.34
CA THR A 859 -12.95 9.56 -2.33
C THR A 859 -12.77 10.29 -3.66
N PRO A 860 -12.19 11.50 -3.66
CA PRO A 860 -11.80 12.19 -4.90
C PRO A 860 -10.90 11.35 -5.80
N ALA A 861 -10.01 10.55 -5.20
CA ALA A 861 -9.13 9.65 -5.95
C ALA A 861 -9.92 8.51 -6.63
N ALA A 862 -10.92 7.92 -5.96
CA ALA A 862 -11.79 6.90 -6.53
C ALA A 862 -12.68 7.46 -7.66
N GLN A 863 -13.23 8.66 -7.47
CA GLN A 863 -13.99 9.38 -8.50
C GLN A 863 -13.11 9.70 -9.71
N LEU A 864 -11.86 10.15 -9.48
CA LEU A 864 -10.89 10.40 -10.55
C LEU A 864 -10.55 9.10 -11.30
N ALA A 865 -10.39 7.98 -10.60
CA ALA A 865 -10.11 6.67 -11.20
C ALA A 865 -11.27 6.22 -12.11
N MET A 866 -12.52 6.47 -11.71
CA MET A 866 -13.71 6.23 -12.57
C MET A 866 -13.63 7.04 -13.85
N LEU A 867 -13.36 8.35 -13.78
CA LEU A 867 -13.24 9.23 -14.93
C LEU A 867 -12.09 8.80 -15.86
N ARG A 868 -10.94 8.46 -15.29
CA ARG A 868 -9.77 7.95 -16.02
C ARG A 868 -10.10 6.67 -16.79
N LYS A 869 -10.84 5.75 -16.15
CA LYS A 869 -11.27 4.50 -16.81
C LYS A 869 -12.15 4.80 -18.04
N ILE A 870 -13.10 5.73 -17.90
CA ILE A 870 -13.90 6.22 -19.03
C ILE A 870 -12.99 6.81 -20.12
N ALA A 871 -12.05 7.66 -19.73
CA ALA A 871 -11.15 8.37 -20.64
C ALA A 871 -10.21 7.42 -21.41
N LEU A 872 -9.53 6.51 -20.71
CA LEU A 872 -8.54 5.59 -21.28
C LEU A 872 -9.17 4.55 -22.22
N TYR A 873 -10.29 3.98 -21.80
CA TYR A 873 -10.92 2.87 -22.52
C TYR A 873 -12.09 3.32 -23.40
N GLY A 874 -12.44 4.60 -23.41
CA GLY A 874 -13.57 5.12 -24.19
C GLY A 874 -14.90 4.50 -23.80
N LEU A 875 -15.09 4.25 -22.51
CA LEU A 875 -16.33 3.72 -21.96
C LEU A 875 -17.43 4.78 -22.00
N ALA A 876 -18.68 4.35 -21.97
CA ALA A 876 -19.80 5.26 -21.83
C ALA A 876 -19.82 5.87 -20.41
N ASP A 877 -20.33 7.09 -20.25
CA ASP A 877 -20.40 7.78 -18.95
C ASP A 877 -21.27 7.02 -17.92
N ASP A 878 -22.20 6.20 -18.42
CA ASP A 878 -23.08 5.36 -17.61
C ASP A 878 -22.56 3.91 -17.43
N TYR A 879 -21.27 3.65 -17.72
CA TYR A 879 -20.74 2.28 -17.69
C TYR A 879 -20.92 1.60 -16.34
N VAL A 880 -20.85 2.36 -15.25
CA VAL A 880 -21.07 1.84 -13.89
C VAL A 880 -22.50 1.31 -13.73
N LYS A 881 -23.49 2.06 -14.23
CA LYS A 881 -24.90 1.63 -14.22
C LYS A 881 -25.15 0.42 -15.16
N ARG A 882 -24.42 0.36 -16.29
CA ARG A 882 -24.46 -0.82 -17.17
C ARG A 882 -23.86 -2.05 -16.49
N ASN A 883 -22.75 -1.88 -15.78
CA ASN A 883 -22.16 -2.95 -15.00
C ASN A 883 -23.09 -3.44 -13.89
N GLU A 884 -23.77 -2.52 -13.18
CA GLU A 884 -24.81 -2.87 -12.21
C GLU A 884 -25.93 -3.71 -12.85
N GLN A 885 -26.38 -3.32 -14.04
CA GLN A 885 -27.41 -4.06 -14.78
C GLN A 885 -26.91 -5.44 -15.23
N THR A 886 -25.68 -5.51 -15.78
CA THR A 886 -25.05 -6.79 -16.15
C THR A 886 -24.96 -7.73 -14.94
N LEU A 887 -24.56 -7.21 -13.79
CA LEU A 887 -24.46 -8.00 -12.54
C LEU A 887 -25.83 -8.53 -12.08
N LYS A 888 -26.92 -7.75 -12.26
CA LYS A 888 -28.28 -8.18 -11.95
C LYS A 888 -28.78 -9.25 -12.90
N ASP A 889 -28.43 -9.18 -14.17
CA ASP A 889 -29.03 -9.99 -15.25
C ASP A 889 -28.23 -11.25 -15.59
N ILE A 890 -26.91 -11.29 -15.31
CA ILE A 890 -26.04 -12.41 -15.68
C ILE A 890 -26.59 -13.75 -15.16
N THR A 891 -26.68 -14.71 -16.06
CA THR A 891 -27.14 -16.08 -15.75
C THR A 891 -25.95 -16.98 -15.38
N LEU A 892 -26.26 -18.13 -14.75
CA LEU A 892 -25.24 -19.12 -14.45
C LEU A 892 -24.59 -19.69 -15.73
N ASP A 893 -25.36 -19.88 -16.79
CA ASP A 893 -24.83 -20.40 -18.06
C ASP A 893 -23.86 -19.41 -18.70
N GLU A 894 -24.16 -18.11 -18.72
CA GLU A 894 -23.26 -17.07 -19.19
C GLU A 894 -21.98 -16.98 -18.34
N ALA A 895 -22.10 -17.05 -17.01
CA ALA A 895 -20.95 -17.10 -16.11
C ALA A 895 -20.05 -18.32 -16.40
N LYS A 896 -20.64 -19.53 -16.55
CA LYS A 896 -19.90 -20.75 -16.92
C LYS A 896 -19.26 -20.67 -18.30
N GLN A 897 -19.90 -19.99 -19.26
CA GLN A 897 -19.31 -19.76 -20.58
C GLN A 897 -18.04 -18.92 -20.48
N VAL A 898 -18.06 -17.83 -19.70
CA VAL A 898 -16.89 -16.97 -19.46
C VAL A 898 -15.77 -17.75 -18.77
N ILE A 899 -16.09 -18.55 -17.75
CA ILE A 899 -15.12 -19.42 -17.06
C ILE A 899 -14.47 -20.37 -18.08
N GLY A 900 -15.27 -21.13 -18.84
CA GLY A 900 -14.76 -22.10 -19.83
C GLY A 900 -13.93 -21.46 -20.94
N GLN A 901 -14.14 -20.18 -21.23
CA GLN A 901 -13.40 -19.48 -22.26
C GLN A 901 -12.05 -18.94 -21.77
N TYR A 902 -11.98 -18.44 -20.53
CA TYR A 902 -10.82 -17.69 -20.03
C TYR A 902 -10.12 -18.32 -18.82
N ILE A 903 -10.77 -19.25 -18.10
CA ILE A 903 -10.21 -19.95 -16.93
C ILE A 903 -10.14 -21.45 -17.24
N ASP A 904 -9.42 -21.80 -18.32
CA ASP A 904 -9.16 -23.17 -18.74
C ASP A 904 -7.70 -23.53 -18.47
N PHE A 905 -7.47 -24.31 -17.42
CA PHE A 905 -6.13 -24.66 -16.95
C PHE A 905 -5.26 -25.32 -18.04
N ASP A 906 -5.83 -26.16 -18.88
CA ASP A 906 -5.08 -26.88 -19.93
C ASP A 906 -4.48 -25.93 -20.99
N ARG A 907 -4.98 -24.71 -21.07
CA ARG A 907 -4.51 -23.66 -21.99
C ARG A 907 -3.60 -22.64 -21.31
N MET A 908 -3.40 -22.72 -19.99
CA MET A 908 -2.64 -21.74 -19.23
C MET A 908 -1.13 -21.98 -19.32
N THR A 909 -0.38 -20.91 -19.29
CA THR A 909 1.06 -20.91 -19.07
C THR A 909 1.33 -20.88 -17.57
N ILE A 910 2.20 -21.75 -17.10
CA ILE A 910 2.62 -21.85 -15.71
C ILE A 910 4.08 -21.38 -15.63
N VAL A 911 4.36 -20.39 -14.80
CA VAL A 911 5.71 -19.93 -14.51
C VAL A 911 5.99 -20.11 -13.03
N ILE A 912 7.10 -20.75 -12.73
CA ILE A 912 7.56 -20.98 -11.36
C ILE A 912 8.97 -20.41 -11.23
N VAL A 913 9.18 -19.51 -10.26
CA VAL A 913 10.50 -18.99 -9.91
C VAL A 913 10.85 -19.52 -8.53
N GLY A 914 11.88 -20.37 -8.42
CA GLY A 914 12.23 -21.00 -7.16
C GLY A 914 13.56 -21.76 -7.27
N ASP A 915 14.02 -22.36 -6.17
CA ASP A 915 15.26 -23.10 -6.12
C ASP A 915 15.12 -24.44 -6.86
N ALA A 916 15.76 -24.54 -8.04
CA ALA A 916 15.66 -25.74 -8.88
C ALA A 916 16.26 -26.98 -8.22
N LYS A 917 17.24 -26.81 -7.36
CA LYS A 917 17.89 -27.93 -6.66
C LYS A 917 16.91 -28.69 -5.79
N THR A 918 16.01 -27.99 -5.17
CA THR A 918 15.07 -28.56 -4.20
C THR A 918 13.65 -28.74 -4.76
N GLN A 919 13.19 -27.90 -5.73
CA GLN A 919 11.78 -27.86 -6.15
C GLN A 919 11.51 -28.47 -7.54
N LEU A 920 12.48 -28.41 -8.47
CA LEU A 920 12.25 -28.81 -9.87
C LEU A 920 11.77 -30.26 -10.04
N ALA A 921 12.29 -31.19 -9.22
CA ALA A 921 11.93 -32.60 -9.29
C ALA A 921 10.45 -32.84 -8.92
N GLY A 922 9.99 -32.19 -7.85
CA GLY A 922 8.59 -32.28 -7.40
C GLY A 922 7.63 -31.71 -8.44
N VAL A 923 7.89 -30.47 -8.92
CA VAL A 923 7.04 -29.87 -9.96
C VAL A 923 6.98 -30.74 -11.23
N ARG A 924 8.10 -31.34 -11.63
CA ARG A 924 8.12 -32.25 -12.79
C ARG A 924 7.29 -33.50 -12.58
N SER A 925 7.21 -34.00 -11.35
CA SER A 925 6.42 -35.19 -11.00
C SER A 925 4.92 -35.01 -11.21
N LEU A 926 4.41 -33.76 -11.22
CA LEU A 926 2.99 -33.43 -11.42
C LEU A 926 2.51 -33.72 -12.85
N GLY A 927 3.44 -33.91 -13.81
CA GLY A 927 3.07 -34.29 -15.17
C GLY A 927 2.25 -33.25 -15.93
N LEU A 928 2.45 -31.96 -15.65
CA LEU A 928 1.69 -30.82 -16.22
C LEU A 928 2.05 -30.48 -17.69
N GLY A 929 2.84 -31.32 -18.35
CA GLY A 929 3.35 -31.14 -19.71
C GLY A 929 4.87 -31.02 -19.76
N ASP A 930 5.39 -30.54 -20.90
CA ASP A 930 6.85 -30.39 -21.08
C ASP A 930 7.37 -29.20 -20.25
N LEU A 931 7.93 -29.52 -19.08
CA LEU A 931 8.56 -28.53 -18.23
C LEU A 931 9.93 -28.12 -18.81
N VAL A 932 10.06 -26.82 -19.10
CA VAL A 932 11.28 -26.20 -19.63
C VAL A 932 11.92 -25.33 -18.56
N VAL A 933 13.19 -25.58 -18.26
CA VAL A 933 13.97 -24.66 -17.42
C VAL A 933 14.45 -23.50 -18.26
N VAL A 934 14.17 -22.28 -17.81
CA VAL A 934 14.49 -21.04 -18.51
C VAL A 934 15.26 -20.09 -17.58
N ASN A 935 16.01 -19.17 -18.15
CA ASN A 935 16.60 -18.07 -17.38
C ASN A 935 15.56 -16.93 -17.15
N SER A 936 15.94 -15.91 -16.39
CA SER A 936 15.09 -14.74 -16.10
C SER A 936 14.64 -13.95 -17.36
N GLN A 937 15.21 -14.26 -18.52
CA GLN A 937 14.81 -13.71 -19.81
C GLN A 937 13.88 -14.65 -20.60
N GLY A 938 13.42 -15.74 -20.01
CA GLY A 938 12.56 -16.74 -20.67
C GLY A 938 13.27 -17.60 -21.70
N LYS A 939 14.61 -17.60 -21.78
CA LYS A 939 15.38 -18.42 -22.72
C LYS A 939 15.69 -19.77 -22.09
N PRO A 940 15.47 -20.90 -22.81
CA PRO A 940 15.81 -22.23 -22.31
C PRO A 940 17.26 -22.32 -21.86
N VAL A 941 17.47 -22.90 -20.68
CA VAL A 941 18.78 -23.22 -20.14
C VAL A 941 19.11 -24.68 -20.52
N LYS A 942 20.29 -24.91 -21.09
CA LYS A 942 20.73 -26.24 -21.56
C LYS A 942 21.10 -27.15 -20.40
#